data_df1e91270162690511c4068a827de7b0
#
_entry.id   df1e91270162690511c4068a827de7b0
#
_cell.length_a   1.000
_cell.length_b   1.000
_cell.length_c   1.000
_cell.angle_alpha   90.00
_cell.angle_beta   90.00
_cell.angle_gamma   90.00
#
_symmetry.space_group_name_H-M   'P 1'
#
loop_
_entity.id
_entity.type
_entity.pdbx_description
1 polymer ?
#
loop_
_entity_poly.entity_id
_entity_poly.type
_entity_poly.pdbx_seq_one_letter_code
_entity_poly.pdbx_strand_id
1 'polypeptide(L)'
;MRHIIELKDGWQFTNLDGQTSEVSIPHTWNAIDGQDGGDDYKRGTCTYTLALQKPEFDPDTQEVWIEFDGVNASAQVSLNGQDVCSHDGGYSTFRANLTGLLADENELVVKADNSKNDRVYPQMADFTFYGGIYRMVRLLVVNKAHFALDYLGSSGIRVTATPEGAGAKVRVQSRVTTGDVTVTVIDRKGRVAGTGTGLDTTIEMAKARRWHGVEDPYLYTARCEVTVDGSVTDRLEIPFGVRSFRVDEKHGFILNDEPYDLHGVSRHQDRKGIGNAITREMHDEDMALIREIGATTLRLAHYQHDQYFYDLCDRNGLIVWAEIPYISKHMPNGRANTISQMEELIEQNYNHASIVCWGVSNEITIATKDKQDMLDNHRLLNDMIHQTDPTRFTTLACYAMCGPFNKVAHITDVVSWNLYLGWYVPGLFLNDLWIGFWHLCYPKRLLGYSEYGAEGMPNLHSDHPRRNDHTEEYQAVYHEYMLRCFRRHPWMWANHVWNMFDFAADARDQGGEPGMNHKGLVTFDRKTKKDSFYLYKAWWSSDRFVHICSKRFVDRCGKKTTIKVYSTDDTVTLMVNGKTVGKKTSSDHVFTFTVPLDGDLDVEAFSGLKKDTAHFHKVDKPNPAYKLVKNKNAQKSNWVDN
;
A
#
# COMPACT_ATOMS: atom_id res chain seq x y z
N MET A 1 -25.40 -5.83 22.24
CA MET A 1 -23.94 -5.64 21.92
C MET A 1 -23.54 -6.70 20.92
N ARG A 2 -22.63 -6.40 20.00
CA ARG A 2 -22.13 -7.36 18.98
C ARG A 2 -21.31 -8.46 19.65
N HIS A 3 -21.57 -9.72 19.26
CA HIS A 3 -20.68 -10.83 19.56
C HIS A 3 -20.03 -11.29 18.25
N ILE A 4 -18.69 -11.25 18.21
CA ILE A 4 -17.88 -11.53 17.02
C ILE A 4 -17.18 -12.87 17.21
N ILE A 5 -17.35 -13.78 16.26
CA ILE A 5 -16.75 -15.11 16.25
C ILE A 5 -15.88 -15.24 15.02
N GLU A 6 -14.57 -15.39 15.19
CA GLU A 6 -13.64 -15.61 14.07
C GLU A 6 -13.73 -17.05 13.57
N LEU A 7 -13.87 -17.20 12.24
CA LEU A 7 -13.93 -18.50 11.56
C LEU A 7 -12.57 -18.80 10.90
N LYS A 8 -11.58 -19.09 11.74
CA LYS A 8 -10.19 -19.25 11.27
C LYS A 8 -9.86 -20.66 10.82
N ASP A 9 -10.27 -21.67 11.57
CA ASP A 9 -9.82 -23.07 11.43
C ASP A 9 -10.95 -24.00 10.98
N GLY A 10 -10.60 -25.20 10.53
CA GLY A 10 -11.55 -26.25 10.15
C GLY A 10 -12.08 -26.16 8.73
N TRP A 11 -11.52 -25.29 7.90
CA TRP A 11 -11.92 -25.17 6.50
C TRP A 11 -11.37 -26.32 5.65
N GLN A 12 -12.26 -26.96 4.89
CA GLN A 12 -11.90 -27.94 3.88
C GLN A 12 -11.75 -27.21 2.55
N PHE A 13 -10.53 -27.14 2.03
CA PHE A 13 -10.20 -26.50 0.77
C PHE A 13 -10.10 -27.55 -0.33
N THR A 14 -10.92 -27.40 -1.38
CA THR A 14 -10.86 -28.23 -2.60
C THR A 14 -10.26 -27.41 -3.73
N ASN A 15 -9.10 -27.83 -4.21
CA ASN A 15 -8.36 -27.16 -5.27
C ASN A 15 -8.93 -27.45 -6.67
N LEU A 16 -8.31 -26.86 -7.71
CA LEU A 16 -8.72 -27.02 -9.12
C LEU A 16 -8.62 -28.47 -9.62
N ASP A 17 -7.78 -29.29 -9.01
CA ASP A 17 -7.61 -30.71 -9.39
C ASP A 17 -8.60 -31.63 -8.63
N GLY A 18 -9.51 -31.05 -7.82
CA GLY A 18 -10.48 -31.77 -6.99
C GLY A 18 -9.90 -32.40 -5.73
N GLN A 19 -8.68 -32.06 -5.35
CA GLN A 19 -8.04 -32.53 -4.12
C GLN A 19 -8.48 -31.66 -2.94
N THR A 20 -8.85 -32.30 -1.83
CA THR A 20 -9.28 -31.61 -0.61
C THR A 20 -8.21 -31.70 0.48
N SER A 21 -7.99 -30.59 1.16
CA SER A 21 -7.10 -30.47 2.32
C SER A 21 -7.70 -29.54 3.37
N GLU A 22 -7.35 -29.73 4.62
CA GLU A 22 -7.69 -28.79 5.70
C GLU A 22 -6.77 -27.57 5.66
N VAL A 23 -7.35 -26.37 5.76
CA VAL A 23 -6.60 -25.10 5.79
C VAL A 23 -7.15 -24.18 6.88
N SER A 24 -6.33 -23.23 7.30
CA SER A 24 -6.73 -22.11 8.15
C SER A 24 -6.77 -20.81 7.34
N ILE A 25 -7.67 -19.89 7.69
CA ILE A 25 -7.80 -18.56 7.08
C ILE A 25 -6.93 -17.57 7.87
N PRO A 26 -6.19 -16.66 7.20
CA PRO A 26 -6.17 -16.37 5.75
C PRO A 26 -5.42 -17.42 4.92
N HIS A 27 -5.90 -17.69 3.72
CA HIS A 27 -5.34 -18.70 2.81
C HIS A 27 -5.38 -18.27 1.34
N THR A 28 -4.33 -18.61 0.59
CA THR A 28 -4.30 -18.56 -0.87
C THR A 28 -3.69 -19.83 -1.44
N TRP A 29 -4.25 -20.33 -2.55
CA TRP A 29 -3.66 -21.49 -3.22
C TRP A 29 -2.46 -21.14 -4.11
N ASN A 30 -2.24 -19.84 -4.37
CA ASN A 30 -1.13 -19.36 -5.20
C ASN A 30 0.11 -18.92 -4.39
N ALA A 31 0.23 -19.35 -3.14
CA ALA A 31 1.33 -18.93 -2.27
C ALA A 31 2.73 -19.30 -2.79
N ILE A 32 2.83 -20.35 -3.60
CA ILE A 32 4.09 -20.84 -4.17
C ILE A 32 4.10 -20.65 -5.69
N ASP A 33 3.15 -21.22 -6.42
CA ASP A 33 3.08 -21.17 -7.89
C ASP A 33 2.87 -19.74 -8.45
N GLY A 34 2.41 -18.80 -7.64
CA GLY A 34 2.28 -17.39 -8.00
C GLY A 34 3.55 -16.57 -7.76
N GLN A 35 4.67 -17.21 -7.41
CA GLN A 35 5.92 -16.55 -7.01
C GLN A 35 7.18 -17.16 -7.66
N ASP A 36 7.06 -18.21 -8.47
CA ASP A 36 8.18 -18.95 -9.05
C ASP A 36 8.43 -18.64 -10.53
N GLY A 37 7.59 -17.82 -11.14
CA GLY A 37 7.68 -17.36 -12.52
C GLY A 37 7.13 -18.38 -13.51
N GLY A 38 6.89 -17.92 -14.73
CA GLY A 38 6.40 -18.79 -15.79
C GLY A 38 5.09 -18.33 -16.41
N ASP A 39 4.33 -17.45 -15.73
CA ASP A 39 2.97 -17.05 -16.11
C ASP A 39 2.01 -18.25 -16.18
N ASP A 40 2.22 -19.22 -15.31
CA ASP A 40 1.51 -20.50 -15.33
C ASP A 40 0.83 -20.85 -13.99
N TYR A 41 0.78 -19.90 -13.04
CA TYR A 41 0.09 -20.10 -11.77
C TYR A 41 -1.40 -20.42 -11.98
N LYS A 42 -1.91 -21.31 -11.14
CA LYS A 42 -3.26 -21.87 -11.29
C LYS A 42 -4.34 -20.83 -11.01
N ARG A 43 -5.14 -20.50 -12.02
CA ARG A 43 -6.29 -19.61 -11.93
C ARG A 43 -7.58 -20.38 -12.25
N GLY A 44 -8.60 -20.17 -11.42
CA GLY A 44 -9.90 -20.87 -11.57
C GLY A 44 -10.74 -20.74 -10.32
N THR A 45 -11.79 -21.58 -10.22
CA THR A 45 -12.70 -21.61 -9.08
C THR A 45 -12.30 -22.73 -8.12
N CYS A 46 -11.90 -22.38 -6.90
CA CYS A 46 -11.68 -23.32 -5.80
C CYS A 46 -12.80 -23.20 -4.76
N THR A 47 -12.99 -24.26 -3.97
CA THR A 47 -14.08 -24.33 -2.99
C THR A 47 -13.53 -24.45 -1.57
N TYR A 48 -14.08 -23.65 -0.67
CA TYR A 48 -13.87 -23.75 0.77
C TYR A 48 -15.18 -24.20 1.42
N THR A 49 -15.13 -25.23 2.24
CA THR A 49 -16.29 -25.76 2.97
C THR A 49 -16.00 -25.75 4.46
N LEU A 50 -16.93 -25.25 5.27
CA LEU A 50 -16.84 -25.24 6.72
C LEU A 50 -18.09 -25.85 7.33
N ALA A 51 -17.92 -26.83 8.22
CA ALA A 51 -18.98 -27.26 9.13
C ALA A 51 -19.21 -26.14 10.16
N LEU A 52 -20.20 -25.29 9.87
CA LEU A 52 -20.44 -24.08 10.64
C LEU A 52 -21.29 -24.37 11.86
N GLN A 53 -20.74 -24.16 13.04
CA GLN A 53 -21.51 -24.24 14.27
C GLN A 53 -22.47 -23.06 14.40
N LYS A 54 -23.73 -23.36 14.65
CA LYS A 54 -24.74 -22.34 14.93
C LYS A 54 -24.36 -21.59 16.21
N PRO A 55 -24.19 -20.25 16.16
CA PRO A 55 -23.94 -19.48 17.38
C PRO A 55 -25.20 -19.44 18.27
N GLU A 56 -25.01 -19.23 19.56
CA GLU A 56 -26.14 -18.93 20.44
C GLU A 56 -26.68 -17.54 20.12
N PHE A 57 -27.96 -17.47 19.77
CA PHE A 57 -28.67 -16.20 19.55
C PHE A 57 -30.19 -16.38 19.73
N ASP A 58 -30.87 -15.31 20.06
CA ASP A 58 -32.34 -15.25 20.13
C ASP A 58 -32.90 -14.73 18.80
N PRO A 59 -33.55 -15.54 17.97
CA PRO A 59 -34.04 -15.13 16.64
C PRO A 59 -35.15 -14.07 16.70
N ASP A 60 -35.79 -13.89 17.85
CA ASP A 60 -36.82 -12.86 18.03
C ASP A 60 -36.19 -11.47 18.20
N THR A 61 -35.00 -11.38 18.78
CA THR A 61 -34.33 -10.12 19.12
C THR A 61 -32.98 -9.90 18.44
N GLN A 62 -32.40 -10.95 17.85
CA GLN A 62 -31.05 -10.92 17.27
C GLN A 62 -31.01 -11.41 15.84
N GLU A 63 -29.91 -11.07 15.18
CA GLU A 63 -29.53 -11.51 13.82
C GLU A 63 -28.10 -12.06 13.82
N VAL A 64 -27.83 -12.97 12.90
CA VAL A 64 -26.52 -13.52 12.62
C VAL A 64 -26.09 -13.15 11.22
N TRP A 65 -24.96 -12.48 11.09
CA TRP A 65 -24.35 -12.10 9.83
C TRP A 65 -23.01 -12.78 9.65
N ILE A 66 -22.63 -13.09 8.41
CA ILE A 66 -21.29 -13.47 8.05
C ILE A 66 -20.57 -12.30 7.37
N GLU A 67 -19.32 -12.08 7.73
CA GLU A 67 -18.45 -11.05 7.19
C GLU A 67 -17.20 -11.67 6.60
N PHE A 68 -16.85 -11.25 5.39
CA PHE A 68 -15.58 -11.57 4.71
C PHE A 68 -14.79 -10.28 4.50
N ASP A 69 -13.56 -10.22 5.00
CA ASP A 69 -12.69 -9.05 4.80
C ASP A 69 -12.07 -9.00 3.39
N GLY A 70 -12.11 -10.11 2.66
CA GLY A 70 -11.68 -10.20 1.26
C GLY A 70 -11.58 -11.64 0.75
N VAL A 71 -12.17 -11.86 -0.42
CA VAL A 71 -12.12 -13.14 -1.17
C VAL A 71 -11.76 -12.82 -2.62
N ASN A 72 -10.61 -13.25 -3.09
CA ASN A 72 -10.12 -12.84 -4.41
C ASN A 72 -10.38 -13.90 -5.48
N ALA A 73 -10.91 -13.52 -6.66
CA ALA A 73 -11.35 -12.18 -7.10
C ALA A 73 -12.86 -12.02 -7.03
N SER A 74 -13.61 -13.12 -7.17
CA SER A 74 -15.06 -13.22 -7.04
C SER A 74 -15.42 -14.28 -6.02
N ALA A 75 -16.47 -14.05 -5.25
CA ALA A 75 -17.00 -14.98 -4.27
C ALA A 75 -18.44 -15.36 -4.58
N GLN A 76 -18.79 -16.63 -4.39
CA GLN A 76 -20.16 -17.11 -4.28
C GLN A 76 -20.28 -17.87 -2.95
N VAL A 77 -21.21 -17.45 -2.11
CA VAL A 77 -21.40 -17.99 -0.77
C VAL A 77 -22.74 -18.71 -0.71
N SER A 78 -22.77 -19.93 -0.22
CA SER A 78 -23.98 -20.68 0.06
C SER A 78 -23.96 -21.29 1.45
N LEU A 79 -25.14 -21.43 2.07
CA LEU A 79 -25.34 -22.08 3.36
C LEU A 79 -26.41 -23.18 3.20
N ASN A 80 -26.09 -24.41 3.58
CA ASN A 80 -27.00 -25.55 3.50
C ASN A 80 -27.56 -25.76 2.08
N GLY A 81 -26.74 -25.49 1.05
CA GLY A 81 -27.10 -25.60 -0.36
C GLY A 81 -27.94 -24.44 -0.91
N GLN A 82 -28.24 -23.42 -0.12
CA GLN A 82 -28.94 -22.20 -0.57
C GLN A 82 -27.92 -21.07 -0.81
N ASP A 83 -28.07 -20.38 -1.94
CA ASP A 83 -27.25 -19.21 -2.24
C ASP A 83 -27.54 -18.09 -1.27
N VAL A 84 -26.49 -17.50 -0.68
CA VAL A 84 -26.56 -16.43 0.30
C VAL A 84 -26.20 -15.08 -0.32
N CYS A 85 -25.04 -15.01 -0.96
CA CYS A 85 -24.57 -13.81 -1.64
C CYS A 85 -23.49 -14.14 -2.67
N SER A 86 -23.24 -13.15 -3.55
CA SER A 86 -22.07 -13.12 -4.43
C SER A 86 -21.41 -11.76 -4.34
N HIS A 87 -20.09 -11.70 -4.56
CA HIS A 87 -19.33 -10.48 -4.53
C HIS A 87 -18.23 -10.49 -5.59
N ASP A 88 -18.13 -9.41 -6.37
CA ASP A 88 -17.12 -9.20 -7.41
C ASP A 88 -16.17 -8.06 -7.00
N GLY A 89 -14.89 -8.37 -6.85
CA GLY A 89 -13.87 -7.47 -6.35
C GLY A 89 -13.21 -8.04 -5.10
N GLY A 90 -11.98 -8.48 -5.24
CA GLY A 90 -11.32 -9.30 -4.21
C GLY A 90 -10.80 -8.56 -2.99
N TYR A 91 -10.98 -7.23 -2.89
CA TYR A 91 -10.18 -6.43 -1.96
C TYR A 91 -11.00 -5.69 -0.90
N SER A 92 -12.31 -5.76 -0.97
CA SER A 92 -13.22 -5.10 -0.04
C SER A 92 -13.98 -6.08 0.84
N THR A 93 -14.47 -5.58 1.98
CA THR A 93 -15.30 -6.32 2.91
C THR A 93 -16.72 -6.45 2.35
N PHE A 94 -17.31 -7.63 2.49
CA PHE A 94 -18.72 -7.84 2.21
C PHE A 94 -19.39 -8.72 3.27
N ARG A 95 -20.71 -8.63 3.40
CA ARG A 95 -21.49 -9.31 4.43
C ARG A 95 -22.78 -9.90 3.88
N ALA A 96 -23.30 -10.91 4.58
CA ALA A 96 -24.61 -11.48 4.31
C ALA A 96 -25.32 -11.89 5.59
N ASN A 97 -26.66 -11.76 5.62
CA ASN A 97 -27.49 -12.18 6.74
C ASN A 97 -27.78 -13.68 6.65
N LEU A 98 -27.45 -14.43 7.69
CA LEU A 98 -27.66 -15.87 7.80
C LEU A 98 -28.85 -16.25 8.68
N THR A 99 -29.48 -15.32 9.37
CA THR A 99 -30.43 -15.57 10.47
C THR A 99 -31.51 -16.58 10.12
N GLY A 100 -32.17 -16.44 8.97
CA GLY A 100 -33.24 -17.32 8.53
C GLY A 100 -32.80 -18.63 7.87
N LEU A 101 -31.49 -18.82 7.69
CA LEU A 101 -30.90 -19.97 6.97
C LEU A 101 -30.20 -20.97 7.90
N LEU A 102 -29.96 -20.58 9.16
CA LEU A 102 -29.24 -21.40 10.15
C LEU A 102 -30.10 -22.55 10.66
N ALA A 103 -29.61 -23.78 10.50
CA ALA A 103 -30.10 -25.01 11.08
C ALA A 103 -29.23 -25.43 12.29
N ASP A 104 -29.51 -26.58 12.90
CA ASP A 104 -28.69 -27.10 14.00
C ASP A 104 -27.30 -27.56 13.49
N GLU A 105 -27.24 -28.17 12.31
CA GLU A 105 -26.02 -28.47 11.56
C GLU A 105 -25.99 -27.63 10.29
N ASN A 106 -24.85 -26.98 10.00
CA ASN A 106 -24.73 -26.09 8.86
C ASN A 106 -23.47 -26.40 8.06
N GLU A 107 -23.62 -26.37 6.73
CA GLU A 107 -22.52 -26.40 5.80
C GLU A 107 -22.41 -25.05 5.08
N LEU A 108 -21.35 -24.31 5.38
CA LEU A 108 -21.00 -23.08 4.68
C LEU A 108 -20.04 -23.41 3.55
N VAL A 109 -20.42 -23.02 2.31
CA VAL A 109 -19.59 -23.21 1.13
C VAL A 109 -19.27 -21.86 0.50
N VAL A 110 -17.98 -21.61 0.25
CA VAL A 110 -17.48 -20.42 -0.43
C VAL A 110 -16.71 -20.85 -1.67
N LYS A 111 -17.20 -20.47 -2.84
CA LYS A 111 -16.46 -20.60 -4.09
C LYS A 111 -15.69 -19.32 -4.34
N ALA A 112 -14.36 -19.39 -4.35
CA ALA A 112 -13.47 -18.29 -4.68
C ALA A 112 -12.94 -18.49 -6.09
N ASP A 113 -13.06 -17.48 -6.95
CA ASP A 113 -12.72 -17.56 -8.37
C ASP A 113 -11.77 -16.41 -8.77
N ASN A 114 -10.54 -16.75 -9.21
CA ASN A 114 -9.59 -15.81 -9.82
C ASN A 114 -9.38 -16.06 -11.31
N SER A 115 -10.32 -16.71 -12.01
CA SER A 115 -10.27 -16.96 -13.45
C SER A 115 -10.11 -15.68 -14.26
N LYS A 116 -9.49 -15.80 -15.44
CA LYS A 116 -9.48 -14.71 -16.43
C LYS A 116 -10.90 -14.40 -16.89
N ASN A 117 -11.27 -13.11 -16.88
CA ASN A 117 -12.58 -12.63 -17.34
C ASN A 117 -12.44 -11.19 -17.87
N ASP A 118 -13.55 -10.59 -18.34
CA ASP A 118 -13.58 -9.24 -18.90
C ASP A 118 -14.44 -8.24 -18.09
N ARG A 119 -14.82 -8.61 -16.85
CA ARG A 119 -15.75 -7.83 -16.02
C ARG A 119 -15.25 -7.48 -14.62
N VAL A 120 -14.28 -8.21 -14.05
CA VAL A 120 -13.75 -7.99 -12.70
C VAL A 120 -12.29 -7.62 -12.76
N TYR A 121 -11.92 -6.48 -12.17
CA TYR A 121 -10.54 -6.01 -12.09
C TYR A 121 -9.80 -6.58 -10.86
N PRO A 122 -8.47 -6.80 -10.99
CA PRO A 122 -7.61 -6.63 -12.16
C PRO A 122 -7.54 -7.88 -13.04
N GLN A 123 -7.15 -7.72 -14.33
CA GLN A 123 -6.92 -8.85 -15.24
C GLN A 123 -5.55 -8.83 -15.92
N MET A 124 -4.86 -7.69 -15.88
CA MET A 124 -3.53 -7.49 -16.44
C MET A 124 -2.77 -6.50 -15.57
N ALA A 125 -1.66 -6.92 -14.97
CA ALA A 125 -0.76 -6.04 -14.20
C ALA A 125 0.56 -6.73 -13.89
N ASP A 126 1.58 -5.96 -13.50
CA ASP A 126 2.90 -6.47 -13.08
C ASP A 126 2.88 -6.94 -11.61
N PHE A 127 1.94 -7.81 -11.26
CA PHE A 127 1.86 -8.51 -9.97
C PHE A 127 0.96 -9.75 -10.05
N THR A 128 1.14 -10.70 -9.15
CA THR A 128 0.37 -11.96 -9.12
C THR A 128 -1.05 -11.72 -8.57
N PHE A 129 -2.07 -12.30 -9.24
CA PHE A 129 -3.48 -12.26 -8.81
C PHE A 129 -3.81 -13.49 -7.96
N TYR A 130 -3.42 -13.45 -6.70
CA TYR A 130 -3.64 -14.53 -5.75
C TYR A 130 -5.12 -14.84 -5.56
N GLY A 131 -5.51 -16.11 -5.58
CA GLY A 131 -6.88 -16.54 -5.32
C GLY A 131 -7.07 -17.09 -3.91
N GLY A 132 -8.25 -16.89 -3.32
CA GLY A 132 -8.61 -17.49 -2.04
C GLY A 132 -9.31 -16.57 -1.04
N ILE A 133 -9.65 -17.14 0.11
CA ILE A 133 -10.11 -16.40 1.29
C ILE A 133 -8.86 -15.92 2.04
N TYR A 134 -8.31 -14.80 1.60
CA TYR A 134 -6.98 -14.36 2.03
C TYR A 134 -7.01 -13.31 3.14
N ARG A 135 -8.20 -12.98 3.66
CA ARG A 135 -8.44 -12.15 4.85
C ARG A 135 -9.41 -12.86 5.78
N MET A 136 -9.67 -12.29 6.94
CA MET A 136 -10.49 -12.93 7.97
C MET A 136 -11.95 -13.11 7.56
N VAL A 137 -12.56 -14.15 8.14
CA VAL A 137 -14.00 -14.42 8.08
C VAL A 137 -14.55 -14.44 9.50
N ARG A 138 -15.72 -13.82 9.71
CA ARG A 138 -16.35 -13.70 11.04
C ARG A 138 -17.85 -13.91 10.99
N LEU A 139 -18.40 -14.46 12.05
CA LEU A 139 -19.82 -14.31 12.36
C LEU A 139 -20.01 -13.11 13.29
N LEU A 140 -21.06 -12.36 13.02
CA LEU A 140 -21.50 -11.24 13.83
C LEU A 140 -22.90 -11.56 14.36
N VAL A 141 -23.04 -11.75 15.67
CA VAL A 141 -24.35 -11.84 16.32
C VAL A 141 -24.69 -10.45 16.86
N VAL A 142 -25.76 -9.87 16.37
CA VAL A 142 -26.18 -8.49 16.66
C VAL A 142 -27.64 -8.44 17.07
N ASN A 143 -28.03 -7.44 17.86
CA ASN A 143 -29.46 -7.17 18.07
C ASN A 143 -30.11 -6.67 16.77
N LYS A 144 -31.42 -6.86 16.58
CA LYS A 144 -32.13 -6.38 15.37
C LYS A 144 -32.04 -4.85 15.19
N ALA A 145 -31.90 -4.12 16.28
CA ALA A 145 -31.61 -2.68 16.25
C ALA A 145 -30.09 -2.47 16.31
N HIS A 146 -29.49 -2.23 15.16
CA HIS A 146 -28.02 -2.09 14.99
C HIS A 146 -27.66 -1.11 13.88
N PHE A 147 -26.38 -0.68 13.82
CA PHE A 147 -25.82 0.04 12.68
C PHE A 147 -25.80 -0.88 11.46
N ALA A 148 -26.18 -0.32 10.29
CA ALA A 148 -26.35 -1.07 9.05
C ALA A 148 -25.14 -1.92 8.69
N LEU A 149 -25.37 -3.22 8.50
CA LEU A 149 -24.35 -4.21 8.10
C LEU A 149 -24.40 -4.50 6.59
N ASP A 150 -25.52 -4.20 5.93
CA ASP A 150 -25.78 -4.42 4.52
C ASP A 150 -25.31 -3.27 3.61
N TYR A 151 -24.70 -2.23 4.17
CA TYR A 151 -24.29 -1.05 3.41
C TYR A 151 -22.82 -1.11 3.00
N LEU A 152 -22.54 -1.64 1.81
CA LEU A 152 -21.22 -1.66 1.15
C LEU A 152 -20.06 -2.18 2.03
N GLY A 153 -20.33 -3.14 2.94
CA GLY A 153 -19.32 -3.65 3.86
C GLY A 153 -18.79 -2.65 4.89
N SER A 154 -19.36 -1.44 4.95
CA SER A 154 -18.91 -0.36 5.84
C SER A 154 -19.42 -0.51 7.28
N SER A 155 -19.03 0.40 8.16
CA SER A 155 -19.57 0.49 9.54
C SER A 155 -20.98 1.09 9.60
N GLY A 156 -21.49 1.65 8.50
CA GLY A 156 -22.70 2.44 8.48
C GLY A 156 -22.57 3.80 9.16
N ILE A 157 -21.37 4.23 9.49
CA ILE A 157 -21.08 5.52 10.18
C ILE A 157 -20.03 6.29 9.40
N ARG A 158 -20.31 7.55 9.10
CA ARG A 158 -19.36 8.52 8.56
C ARG A 158 -19.08 9.61 9.57
N VAL A 159 -17.81 9.90 9.83
CA VAL A 159 -17.35 10.98 10.72
C VAL A 159 -16.56 11.99 9.90
N THR A 160 -17.08 13.20 9.78
CA THR A 160 -16.43 14.32 9.09
C THR A 160 -16.02 15.38 10.11
N ALA A 161 -14.74 15.49 10.39
CA ALA A 161 -14.20 16.45 11.35
C ALA A 161 -13.55 17.62 10.63
N THR A 162 -14.17 18.80 10.72
CA THR A 162 -13.67 20.04 10.11
C THR A 162 -13.08 20.96 11.17
N PRO A 163 -11.82 21.35 11.05
CA PRO A 163 -11.19 22.32 11.94
C PRO A 163 -11.92 23.67 11.89
N GLU A 164 -12.13 24.30 13.06
CA GLU A 164 -12.70 25.64 13.18
C GLU A 164 -11.99 26.43 14.28
N GLY A 165 -11.12 27.36 13.91
CA GLY A 165 -10.26 28.05 14.87
C GLY A 165 -9.46 27.09 15.76
N ALA A 166 -9.60 27.22 17.08
CA ALA A 166 -8.96 26.32 18.06
C ALA A 166 -9.74 25.00 18.28
N GLY A 167 -10.94 24.90 17.74
CA GLY A 167 -11.86 23.78 17.88
C GLY A 167 -12.08 22.99 16.61
N ALA A 168 -13.21 22.29 16.56
CA ALA A 168 -13.66 21.55 15.39
C ALA A 168 -15.18 21.36 15.40
N LYS A 169 -15.76 21.22 14.19
CA LYS A 169 -17.09 20.64 13.98
C LYS A 169 -16.97 19.20 13.55
N VAL A 170 -17.61 18.30 14.27
CA VAL A 170 -17.61 16.87 13.98
C VAL A 170 -19.04 16.48 13.59
N ARG A 171 -19.25 16.28 12.29
CA ARG A 171 -20.52 15.75 11.76
C ARG A 171 -20.44 14.23 11.76
N VAL A 172 -21.43 13.58 12.34
CA VAL A 172 -21.56 12.12 12.35
C VAL A 172 -22.89 11.75 11.69
N GLN A 173 -22.78 10.96 10.63
CA GLN A 173 -23.91 10.43 9.88
C GLN A 173 -23.98 8.93 10.08
N SER A 174 -25.15 8.42 10.49
CA SER A 174 -25.33 7.01 10.86
C SER A 174 -26.48 6.40 10.07
N ARG A 175 -26.31 5.14 9.69
CA ARG A 175 -27.35 4.28 9.13
C ARG A 175 -27.66 3.19 10.13
N VAL A 176 -28.90 3.05 10.53
CA VAL A 176 -29.35 2.05 11.49
C VAL A 176 -30.57 1.32 10.95
N THR A 177 -30.83 0.13 11.43
CA THR A 177 -32.05 -0.61 11.14
C THR A 177 -33.28 0.04 11.82
N THR A 178 -33.11 0.41 13.10
CA THR A 178 -34.12 1.12 13.92
C THR A 178 -33.44 1.67 15.18
N GLY A 179 -34.17 2.48 15.96
CA GLY A 179 -33.70 3.03 17.24
C GLY A 179 -33.13 4.45 17.13
N ASP A 180 -32.84 5.02 18.29
CA ASP A 180 -32.23 6.34 18.42
C ASP A 180 -30.73 6.26 18.49
N VAL A 181 -30.02 7.21 17.86
CA VAL A 181 -28.55 7.26 17.86
C VAL A 181 -28.05 8.34 18.81
N THR A 182 -27.12 7.97 19.66
CA THR A 182 -26.33 8.89 20.48
C THR A 182 -24.86 8.78 20.11
N VAL A 183 -24.20 9.93 19.97
CA VAL A 183 -22.78 10.02 19.66
C VAL A 183 -22.05 10.74 20.78
N THR A 184 -20.98 10.13 21.29
CA THR A 184 -20.08 10.75 22.28
C THR A 184 -18.69 10.81 21.70
N VAL A 185 -18.14 12.01 21.51
CA VAL A 185 -16.74 12.21 21.11
C VAL A 185 -15.84 12.15 22.33
N ILE A 186 -14.83 11.29 22.29
CA ILE A 186 -13.95 10.98 23.42
C ILE A 186 -12.50 11.22 22.99
N ASP A 187 -11.72 11.86 23.86
CA ASP A 187 -10.28 12.04 23.67
C ASP A 187 -9.48 10.79 24.10
N ARG A 188 -8.17 10.77 23.80
CA ARG A 188 -7.27 9.65 24.19
C ARG A 188 -7.20 9.36 25.69
N LYS A 189 -7.68 10.28 26.55
CA LYS A 189 -7.72 10.12 28.00
C LYS A 189 -9.11 9.69 28.49
N GLY A 190 -10.02 9.37 27.58
CA GLY A 190 -11.40 9.00 27.93
C GLY A 190 -12.30 10.16 28.31
N ARG A 191 -11.87 11.41 28.14
CA ARG A 191 -12.69 12.59 28.48
C ARG A 191 -13.64 12.90 27.34
N VAL A 192 -14.88 13.23 27.68
CA VAL A 192 -15.90 13.65 26.72
C VAL A 192 -15.55 15.02 26.18
N ALA A 193 -15.43 15.13 24.86
CA ALA A 193 -15.18 16.36 24.12
C ALA A 193 -16.45 16.98 23.56
N GLY A 194 -17.53 16.21 23.45
CA GLY A 194 -18.84 16.65 23.00
C GLY A 194 -19.80 15.48 22.81
N THR A 195 -21.09 15.77 22.71
CA THR A 195 -22.17 14.79 22.51
C THR A 195 -23.17 15.29 21.50
N GLY A 196 -23.84 14.37 20.81
CA GLY A 196 -24.92 14.67 19.87
C GLY A 196 -25.90 13.52 19.77
N THR A 197 -27.08 13.76 19.20
CA THR A 197 -28.11 12.75 19.00
C THR A 197 -28.72 12.85 17.62
N GLY A 198 -29.20 11.73 17.11
CA GLY A 198 -29.81 11.60 15.79
C GLY A 198 -28.92 10.97 14.73
N LEU A 199 -29.52 10.64 13.59
CA LEU A 199 -28.86 9.96 12.46
C LEU A 199 -27.85 10.85 11.71
N ASP A 200 -28.04 12.16 11.80
CA ASP A 200 -27.12 13.18 11.25
C ASP A 200 -26.98 14.27 12.30
N THR A 201 -25.87 14.29 13.00
CA THR A 201 -25.64 15.22 14.10
C THR A 201 -24.29 15.91 13.93
N THR A 202 -24.22 17.18 14.35
CA THR A 202 -22.99 17.96 14.36
C THR A 202 -22.64 18.33 15.80
N ILE A 203 -21.44 17.95 16.22
CA ILE A 203 -20.90 18.16 17.56
C ILE A 203 -19.84 19.25 17.47
N GLU A 204 -19.97 20.30 18.27
CA GLU A 204 -18.99 21.36 18.37
C GLU A 204 -17.98 21.04 19.48
N MET A 205 -16.72 21.05 19.13
CA MET A 205 -15.59 20.92 20.04
C MET A 205 -14.92 22.28 20.22
N ALA A 206 -15.00 22.88 21.39
CA ALA A 206 -14.40 24.19 21.67
C ALA A 206 -12.86 24.20 21.52
N LYS A 207 -12.23 23.07 21.77
CA LYS A 207 -10.79 22.84 21.57
C LYS A 207 -10.58 21.47 20.95
N ALA A 208 -9.76 21.40 19.90
CA ALA A 208 -9.43 20.17 19.23
C ALA A 208 -7.94 20.09 18.90
N ARG A 209 -7.30 19.01 19.33
CA ARG A 209 -5.93 18.69 18.91
C ARG A 209 -5.98 18.15 17.49
N ARG A 210 -5.11 18.64 16.61
CA ARG A 210 -5.05 18.23 15.22
C ARG A 210 -4.35 16.88 15.10
N TRP A 211 -4.80 16.09 14.11
CA TRP A 211 -4.01 15.01 13.57
C TRP A 211 -3.01 15.62 12.59
N HIS A 212 -1.72 15.55 12.90
CA HIS A 212 -0.66 16.26 12.17
C HIS A 212 0.41 15.29 11.65
N GLY A 213 -0.03 14.29 10.87
CA GLY A 213 0.89 13.34 10.26
C GLY A 213 1.76 12.60 11.27
N VAL A 214 3.01 12.30 10.88
CA VAL A 214 3.94 11.50 11.71
C VAL A 214 4.38 12.22 12.98
N GLU A 215 4.27 13.54 13.03
CA GLU A 215 4.69 14.36 14.17
C GLU A 215 3.68 14.26 15.33
N ASP A 216 2.39 14.23 15.02
CA ASP A 216 1.33 14.17 16.02
C ASP A 216 0.08 13.45 15.47
N PRO A 217 0.07 12.10 15.39
CA PRO A 217 -1.04 11.32 14.88
C PRO A 217 -2.17 11.21 15.93
N TYR A 218 -2.73 12.34 16.34
CA TYR A 218 -3.74 12.38 17.40
C TYR A 218 -5.12 12.01 16.89
N LEU A 219 -5.68 10.94 17.44
CA LEU A 219 -7.02 10.46 17.13
C LEU A 219 -7.97 10.70 18.30
N TYR A 220 -9.21 11.08 17.96
CA TYR A 220 -10.38 10.99 18.81
C TYR A 220 -11.14 9.71 18.50
N THR A 221 -12.11 9.37 19.34
CA THR A 221 -13.07 8.29 19.12
C THR A 221 -14.49 8.84 19.14
N ALA A 222 -15.25 8.59 18.09
CA ALA A 222 -16.71 8.75 18.10
C ALA A 222 -17.34 7.44 18.58
N ARG A 223 -17.81 7.40 19.81
CA ARG A 223 -18.61 6.30 20.33
C ARG A 223 -20.06 6.55 19.91
N CYS A 224 -20.54 5.69 19.04
CA CYS A 224 -21.89 5.74 18.50
C CYS A 224 -22.70 4.60 19.09
N GLU A 225 -23.88 4.88 19.62
CA GLU A 225 -24.76 3.93 20.29
C GLU A 225 -26.15 3.96 19.70
N VAL A 226 -26.73 2.80 19.43
CA VAL A 226 -28.16 2.64 19.09
C VAL A 226 -28.91 2.29 20.35
N THR A 227 -30.01 2.98 20.61
CA THR A 227 -30.83 2.78 21.82
C THR A 227 -32.28 2.51 21.42
N VAL A 228 -32.89 1.51 22.04
CA VAL A 228 -34.34 1.19 21.94
C VAL A 228 -34.86 1.07 23.36
N ASP A 229 -35.96 1.76 23.65
CA ASP A 229 -36.62 1.79 24.96
C ASP A 229 -35.65 2.07 26.13
N GLY A 230 -34.67 2.97 25.90
CA GLY A 230 -33.70 3.36 26.91
C GLY A 230 -32.53 2.37 27.10
N SER A 231 -32.50 1.26 26.37
CA SER A 231 -31.43 0.26 26.40
C SER A 231 -30.53 0.35 25.19
N VAL A 232 -29.19 0.33 25.39
CA VAL A 232 -28.21 0.30 24.30
C VAL A 232 -28.22 -1.09 23.66
N THR A 233 -28.57 -1.14 22.37
CA THR A 233 -28.66 -2.37 21.57
C THR A 233 -27.42 -2.62 20.74
N ASP A 234 -26.78 -1.56 20.22
CA ASP A 234 -25.53 -1.66 19.47
C ASP A 234 -24.59 -0.51 19.80
N ARG A 235 -23.27 -0.74 19.71
CA ARG A 235 -22.24 0.25 19.96
C ARG A 235 -21.06 0.03 19.03
N LEU A 236 -20.61 1.12 18.38
CA LEU A 236 -19.37 1.17 17.61
C LEU A 236 -18.50 2.33 18.10
N GLU A 237 -17.19 2.10 18.08
CA GLU A 237 -16.18 3.12 18.36
C GLU A 237 -15.40 3.39 17.08
N ILE A 238 -15.54 4.60 16.53
CA ILE A 238 -14.92 5.02 15.28
C ILE A 238 -13.79 5.99 15.58
N PRO A 239 -12.52 5.57 15.40
CA PRO A 239 -11.39 6.50 15.49
C PRO A 239 -11.46 7.52 14.35
N PHE A 240 -11.11 8.77 14.62
CA PHE A 240 -11.01 9.82 13.61
C PHE A 240 -10.00 10.89 13.99
N GLY A 241 -9.47 11.59 12.99
CA GLY A 241 -8.56 12.71 13.17
C GLY A 241 -9.19 14.05 12.79
N VAL A 242 -8.89 15.09 13.55
CA VAL A 242 -9.27 16.47 13.20
C VAL A 242 -8.14 17.07 12.38
N ARG A 243 -8.36 17.29 11.08
CA ARG A 243 -7.36 17.81 10.16
C ARG A 243 -7.98 18.59 9.01
N SER A 244 -7.18 19.47 8.42
CA SER A 244 -7.41 20.02 7.09
C SER A 244 -6.21 19.74 6.21
N PHE A 245 -6.43 19.60 4.91
CA PHE A 245 -5.36 19.50 3.93
C PHE A 245 -5.81 20.07 2.59
N ARG A 246 -4.84 20.48 1.82
CA ARG A 246 -5.01 20.89 0.44
C ARG A 246 -3.70 20.69 -0.32
N VAL A 247 -3.76 20.81 -1.62
CA VAL A 247 -2.60 20.84 -2.51
C VAL A 247 -2.40 22.25 -3.05
N ASP A 248 -1.16 22.66 -3.17
CA ASP A 248 -0.77 24.02 -3.51
C ASP A 248 0.34 24.01 -4.57
N GLU A 249 0.21 24.86 -5.61
CA GLU A 249 1.13 24.88 -6.74
C GLU A 249 2.55 25.35 -6.42
N LYS A 250 2.76 25.96 -5.26
CA LYS A 250 4.07 26.46 -4.82
C LYS A 250 4.72 25.57 -3.75
N HIS A 251 3.89 24.93 -2.92
CA HIS A 251 4.34 24.23 -1.72
C HIS A 251 4.03 22.73 -1.73
N GLY A 252 3.38 22.23 -2.80
CA GLY A 252 2.97 20.83 -2.88
C GLY A 252 1.79 20.53 -1.96
N PHE A 253 1.96 19.67 -0.97
CA PHE A 253 0.91 19.28 -0.02
C PHE A 253 0.98 20.16 1.24
N ILE A 254 -0.19 20.57 1.72
CA ILE A 254 -0.37 21.39 2.93
C ILE A 254 -1.24 20.60 3.91
N LEU A 255 -0.77 20.42 5.14
CA LEU A 255 -1.51 19.80 6.24
C LEU A 255 -1.71 20.80 7.36
N ASN A 256 -2.96 21.03 7.80
CA ASN A 256 -3.29 21.99 8.86
C ASN A 256 -2.69 23.37 8.66
N ASP A 257 -2.75 23.87 7.42
CA ASP A 257 -2.22 25.17 6.97
C ASP A 257 -0.68 25.29 6.94
N GLU A 258 0.07 24.22 7.17
CA GLU A 258 1.52 24.17 7.08
C GLU A 258 1.97 23.30 5.91
N PRO A 259 3.02 23.71 5.15
CA PRO A 259 3.64 22.84 4.16
C PRO A 259 4.09 21.52 4.80
N TYR A 260 3.72 20.41 4.18
CA TYR A 260 4.03 19.07 4.68
C TYR A 260 4.59 18.22 3.53
N ASP A 261 5.86 17.85 3.65
CA ASP A 261 6.55 17.12 2.59
C ASP A 261 6.07 15.66 2.52
N LEU A 262 5.49 15.27 1.38
CA LEU A 262 5.04 13.91 1.12
C LEU A 262 6.12 13.12 0.37
N HIS A 263 7.01 12.52 1.13
CA HIS A 263 8.00 11.58 0.65
C HIS A 263 7.73 10.18 1.22
N GLY A 264 7.73 9.17 0.38
CA GLY A 264 7.38 7.84 0.86
C GLY A 264 7.53 6.74 -0.17
N VAL A 265 6.81 5.67 0.06
CA VAL A 265 6.94 4.41 -0.67
C VAL A 265 5.58 3.88 -1.08
N SER A 266 5.57 3.05 -2.13
CA SER A 266 4.43 2.19 -2.46
C SER A 266 4.56 0.85 -1.74
N ARG A 267 3.44 0.17 -1.51
CA ARG A 267 3.39 -1.15 -0.91
C ARG A 267 2.40 -2.05 -1.64
N HIS A 268 2.85 -3.25 -2.04
CA HIS A 268 1.99 -4.39 -2.33
C HIS A 268 1.67 -5.18 -1.05
N GLN A 269 0.49 -5.79 -1.00
CA GLN A 269 0.07 -6.65 0.11
C GLN A 269 0.36 -8.11 -0.24
N ASP A 270 1.65 -8.46 -0.33
CA ASP A 270 2.10 -9.83 -0.51
C ASP A 270 3.39 -10.13 0.25
N ARG A 271 3.69 -11.42 0.42
CA ARG A 271 4.87 -11.88 1.14
C ARG A 271 5.33 -13.25 0.63
N LYS A 272 6.65 -13.50 0.73
CA LYS A 272 7.26 -14.75 0.27
C LYS A 272 6.65 -15.97 0.95
N GLY A 273 6.20 -16.94 0.14
CA GLY A 273 5.70 -18.23 0.57
C GLY A 273 4.28 -18.26 1.12
N ILE A 274 3.61 -17.09 1.24
CA ILE A 274 2.22 -16.99 1.71
C ILE A 274 1.33 -16.13 0.79
N GLY A 275 1.89 -15.56 -0.27
CA GLY A 275 1.15 -14.67 -1.15
C GLY A 275 0.56 -13.48 -0.40
N ASN A 276 -0.73 -13.21 -0.62
CA ASN A 276 -1.47 -12.12 0.01
C ASN A 276 -2.13 -12.50 1.36
N ALA A 277 -1.98 -13.75 1.84
CA ALA A 277 -2.54 -14.22 3.10
C ALA A 277 -1.73 -13.73 4.32
N ILE A 278 -1.67 -12.41 4.50
CA ILE A 278 -0.84 -11.71 5.48
C ILE A 278 -1.54 -11.60 6.82
N THR A 279 -0.82 -11.87 7.93
CA THR A 279 -1.32 -11.72 9.30
C THR A 279 -1.13 -10.30 9.84
N ARG A 280 -1.77 -9.98 10.97
CA ARG A 280 -1.61 -8.68 11.64
C ARG A 280 -0.16 -8.40 12.06
N GLU A 281 0.54 -9.41 12.58
CA GLU A 281 1.95 -9.30 12.99
C GLU A 281 2.86 -8.97 11.81
N MET A 282 2.55 -9.48 10.62
CA MET A 282 3.27 -9.17 9.39
C MET A 282 2.98 -7.76 8.89
N HIS A 283 1.76 -7.26 9.08
CA HIS A 283 1.44 -5.84 8.83
C HIS A 283 2.20 -4.92 9.78
N ASP A 284 2.31 -5.28 11.07
CA ASP A 284 3.09 -4.53 12.06
C ASP A 284 4.58 -4.48 11.71
N GLU A 285 5.15 -5.61 11.22
CA GLU A 285 6.54 -5.66 10.74
C GLU A 285 6.77 -4.73 9.53
N ASP A 286 5.88 -4.78 8.53
CA ASP A 286 5.95 -3.90 7.37
C ASP A 286 5.86 -2.42 7.80
N MET A 287 4.94 -2.07 8.71
CA MET A 287 4.80 -0.71 9.24
C MET A 287 6.05 -0.25 9.99
N ALA A 288 6.67 -1.13 10.79
CA ALA A 288 7.90 -0.81 11.51
C ALA A 288 9.04 -0.46 10.55
N LEU A 289 9.22 -1.21 9.45
CA LEU A 289 10.21 -0.93 8.42
C LEU A 289 9.94 0.39 7.67
N ILE A 290 8.67 0.67 7.35
CA ILE A 290 8.25 1.93 6.70
C ILE A 290 8.54 3.13 7.61
N ARG A 291 8.26 3.01 8.89
CA ARG A 291 8.57 4.06 9.86
C ARG A 291 10.06 4.27 10.06
N GLU A 292 10.84 3.19 10.04
CA GLU A 292 12.29 3.26 10.23
C GLU A 292 12.98 4.13 9.17
N ILE A 293 12.51 4.12 7.92
CA ILE A 293 13.08 4.98 6.88
C ILE A 293 12.62 6.44 6.97
N GLY A 294 11.64 6.76 7.83
CA GLY A 294 11.13 8.13 7.99
C GLY A 294 10.13 8.54 6.93
N ALA A 295 9.42 7.61 6.28
CA ALA A 295 8.38 7.93 5.32
C ALA A 295 7.24 8.73 5.97
N THR A 296 6.70 9.72 5.24
CA THR A 296 5.54 10.53 5.63
C THR A 296 4.28 10.14 4.87
N THR A 297 4.42 9.43 3.76
CA THR A 297 3.30 9.01 2.91
C THR A 297 3.46 7.58 2.40
N LEU A 298 2.31 6.96 2.10
CA LEU A 298 2.22 5.64 1.48
C LEU A 298 1.24 5.68 0.31
N ARG A 299 1.64 5.07 -0.81
CA ARG A 299 0.69 4.64 -1.84
C ARG A 299 0.40 3.16 -1.64
N LEU A 300 -0.84 2.84 -1.30
CA LEU A 300 -1.29 1.46 -1.09
C LEU A 300 -1.73 0.88 -2.44
N ALA A 301 -0.74 0.43 -3.19
CA ALA A 301 -0.87 -0.03 -4.56
C ALA A 301 -1.35 -1.49 -4.61
N HIS A 302 -2.16 -1.89 -5.57
CA HIS A 302 -2.94 -1.10 -6.53
C HIS A 302 -4.42 -1.29 -6.26
N TYR A 303 -4.80 -1.59 -5.02
CA TYR A 303 -6.10 -2.06 -4.56
C TYR A 303 -6.33 -1.71 -3.09
N GLN A 304 -7.56 -1.85 -2.63
CA GLN A 304 -7.88 -1.67 -1.21
C GLN A 304 -7.08 -2.67 -0.35
N HIS A 305 -6.27 -2.14 0.57
CA HIS A 305 -5.51 -2.94 1.52
C HIS A 305 -6.38 -3.41 2.68
N ASP A 306 -5.81 -4.25 3.56
CA ASP A 306 -6.46 -4.70 4.79
C ASP A 306 -6.83 -3.51 5.68
N GLN A 307 -8.02 -3.55 6.30
CA GLN A 307 -8.51 -2.47 7.19
C GLN A 307 -7.55 -2.22 8.34
N TYR A 308 -6.93 -3.27 8.87
CA TYR A 308 -5.94 -3.15 9.93
C TYR A 308 -4.72 -2.30 9.50
N PHE A 309 -4.34 -2.35 8.22
CA PHE A 309 -3.22 -1.57 7.72
C PHE A 309 -3.55 -0.07 7.60
N TYR A 310 -4.80 0.29 7.25
CA TYR A 310 -5.25 1.68 7.32
C TYR A 310 -5.29 2.20 8.76
N ASP A 311 -5.73 1.35 9.72
CA ASP A 311 -5.66 1.69 11.15
C ASP A 311 -4.22 1.94 11.61
N LEU A 312 -3.26 1.15 11.11
CA LEU A 312 -1.84 1.39 11.37
C LEU A 312 -1.37 2.72 10.79
N CYS A 313 -1.81 3.09 9.58
CA CYS A 313 -1.49 4.37 8.97
C CYS A 313 -2.01 5.54 9.80
N ASP A 314 -3.27 5.47 10.25
CA ASP A 314 -3.87 6.50 11.12
C ASP A 314 -3.09 6.71 12.42
N ARG A 315 -2.77 5.59 13.11
CA ARG A 315 -2.05 5.61 14.39
C ARG A 315 -0.60 6.05 14.28
N ASN A 316 0.02 5.83 13.11
CA ASN A 316 1.41 6.20 12.84
C ASN A 316 1.56 7.52 12.07
N GLY A 317 0.46 8.15 11.69
CA GLY A 317 0.46 9.47 11.05
C GLY A 317 0.88 9.49 9.58
N LEU A 318 0.83 8.34 8.89
CA LEU A 318 1.19 8.26 7.48
C LEU A 318 0.05 8.79 6.60
N ILE A 319 0.38 9.67 5.69
CA ILE A 319 -0.57 10.14 4.67
C ILE A 319 -0.75 9.04 3.61
N VAL A 320 -1.98 8.73 3.25
CA VAL A 320 -2.30 7.60 2.37
C VAL A 320 -2.96 8.04 1.08
N TRP A 321 -2.45 7.50 -0.03
CA TRP A 321 -3.12 7.38 -1.30
C TRP A 321 -3.72 5.96 -1.38
N ALA A 322 -5.06 5.85 -1.40
CA ALA A 322 -5.81 4.61 -1.58
C ALA A 322 -6.39 4.56 -2.99
N GLU A 323 -6.38 3.38 -3.63
CA GLU A 323 -6.82 3.22 -5.02
C GLU A 323 -7.56 1.92 -5.27
N ILE A 324 -8.31 1.86 -6.38
CA ILE A 324 -8.94 0.64 -6.90
C ILE A 324 -8.05 -0.02 -7.97
N PRO A 325 -8.19 -1.33 -8.21
CA PRO A 325 -7.35 -2.06 -9.16
C PRO A 325 -7.75 -1.85 -10.64
N TYR A 326 -8.19 -0.65 -11.00
CA TYR A 326 -8.45 -0.25 -12.39
C TYR A 326 -7.12 0.05 -13.08
N ILE A 327 -6.53 -1.01 -13.66
CA ILE A 327 -5.11 -1.02 -14.05
C ILE A 327 -4.90 -1.57 -15.46
N SER A 328 -3.91 -1.01 -16.16
CA SER A 328 -3.30 -1.42 -17.43
C SER A 328 -4.22 -1.44 -18.66
N LYS A 329 -5.45 -1.96 -18.53
CA LYS A 329 -6.38 -2.16 -19.65
C LYS A 329 -7.81 -1.82 -19.23
N HIS A 330 -8.44 -0.92 -19.96
CA HIS A 330 -9.88 -0.68 -19.81
C HIS A 330 -10.67 -1.84 -20.43
N MET A 331 -11.60 -2.38 -19.67
CA MET A 331 -12.54 -3.42 -20.08
C MET A 331 -13.96 -2.81 -20.07
N PRO A 332 -14.64 -2.65 -21.23
CA PRO A 332 -15.97 -2.05 -21.26
C PRO A 332 -17.00 -2.77 -20.36
N ASN A 333 -16.93 -4.11 -20.29
CA ASN A 333 -17.79 -4.91 -19.41
C ASN A 333 -17.44 -4.78 -17.91
N GLY A 334 -16.25 -4.26 -17.58
CA GLY A 334 -15.78 -4.05 -16.20
C GLY A 334 -16.15 -2.70 -15.58
N ARG A 335 -16.87 -1.81 -16.30
CA ARG A 335 -17.25 -0.49 -15.79
C ARG A 335 -18.02 -0.57 -14.48
N ALA A 336 -19.04 -1.43 -14.39
CA ALA A 336 -19.83 -1.60 -13.18
C ALA A 336 -18.96 -2.04 -11.98
N ASN A 337 -17.96 -2.87 -12.22
CA ASN A 337 -17.03 -3.32 -11.19
C ASN A 337 -16.07 -2.21 -10.73
N THR A 338 -15.65 -1.28 -11.62
CA THR A 338 -14.87 -0.12 -11.17
C THR A 338 -15.68 0.82 -10.28
N ILE A 339 -16.97 0.97 -10.55
CA ILE A 339 -17.90 1.77 -9.74
C ILE A 339 -18.07 1.11 -8.37
N SER A 340 -18.46 -0.16 -8.32
CA SER A 340 -18.69 -0.86 -7.03
C SER A 340 -17.45 -0.90 -6.16
N GLN A 341 -16.27 -1.20 -6.73
CA GLN A 341 -15.02 -1.18 -5.96
C GLN A 341 -14.65 0.21 -5.43
N MET A 342 -14.96 1.29 -6.17
CA MET A 342 -14.70 2.65 -5.71
C MET A 342 -15.68 3.07 -4.61
N GLU A 343 -16.97 2.73 -4.74
CA GLU A 343 -17.97 2.98 -3.70
C GLU A 343 -17.60 2.26 -2.40
N GLU A 344 -17.24 0.98 -2.48
CA GLU A 344 -16.79 0.19 -1.33
C GLU A 344 -15.51 0.75 -0.71
N LEU A 345 -14.52 1.11 -1.54
CA LEU A 345 -13.28 1.72 -1.06
C LEU A 345 -13.55 2.99 -0.25
N ILE A 346 -14.40 3.89 -0.76
CA ILE A 346 -14.73 5.15 -0.09
C ILE A 346 -15.52 4.88 1.19
N GLU A 347 -16.60 4.09 1.12
CA GLU A 347 -17.49 3.88 2.27
C GLU A 347 -16.81 3.14 3.43
N GLN A 348 -16.01 2.14 3.12
CA GLN A 348 -15.29 1.36 4.13
C GLN A 348 -14.15 2.15 4.77
N ASN A 349 -13.58 3.12 4.06
CA ASN A 349 -12.38 3.84 4.49
C ASN A 349 -12.60 5.35 4.75
N TYR A 350 -13.85 5.82 4.71
CA TYR A 350 -14.16 7.25 4.87
C TYR A 350 -13.61 7.86 6.15
N ASN A 351 -13.62 7.11 7.26
CA ASN A 351 -13.26 7.60 8.59
C ASN A 351 -11.74 7.68 8.84
N HIS A 352 -10.91 7.11 7.95
CA HIS A 352 -9.46 7.12 8.15
C HIS A 352 -8.87 8.52 8.00
N ALA A 353 -8.19 8.99 9.05
CA ALA A 353 -7.52 10.28 9.08
C ALA A 353 -6.36 10.35 8.09
N SER A 354 -5.69 9.23 7.85
CA SER A 354 -4.53 9.10 6.95
C SER A 354 -4.87 9.34 5.48
N ILE A 355 -6.03 8.93 5.00
CA ILE A 355 -6.39 9.01 3.58
C ILE A 355 -6.68 10.45 3.18
N VAL A 356 -5.99 10.94 2.14
CA VAL A 356 -6.14 12.29 1.59
C VAL A 356 -6.60 12.30 0.14
N CYS A 357 -6.37 11.20 -0.59
CA CYS A 357 -6.79 11.10 -1.99
C CYS A 357 -7.27 9.70 -2.38
N TRP A 358 -8.16 9.68 -3.37
CA TRP A 358 -8.65 8.47 -4.02
C TRP A 358 -8.02 8.32 -5.40
N GLY A 359 -7.36 7.19 -5.62
CA GLY A 359 -6.72 6.84 -6.89
C GLY A 359 -7.71 6.21 -7.85
N VAL A 360 -7.90 6.84 -9.01
CA VAL A 360 -8.89 6.40 -10.01
C VAL A 360 -8.36 5.21 -10.81
N SER A 361 -7.08 5.25 -11.24
CA SER A 361 -6.50 4.18 -12.06
C SER A 361 -4.99 4.19 -12.03
N ASN A 362 -4.41 3.07 -12.49
CA ASN A 362 -2.97 2.91 -12.72
C ASN A 362 -2.67 2.47 -14.16
N GLU A 363 -1.80 3.22 -14.86
CA GLU A 363 -1.26 2.87 -16.19
C GLU A 363 -2.29 2.38 -17.23
N ILE A 364 -3.50 2.81 -17.11
CA ILE A 364 -4.66 2.29 -17.84
C ILE A 364 -4.54 2.38 -19.38
N THR A 365 -3.60 3.18 -19.87
CA THR A 365 -3.38 3.38 -21.30
C THR A 365 -2.47 2.34 -21.95
N ILE A 366 -1.86 1.41 -21.20
CA ILE A 366 -0.92 0.40 -21.72
C ILE A 366 -1.57 -0.46 -22.80
N ALA A 367 -2.71 -1.08 -22.48
CA ALA A 367 -3.37 -2.04 -23.37
C ALA A 367 -4.83 -1.69 -23.70
N THR A 368 -5.27 -0.47 -23.39
CA THR A 368 -6.64 -0.01 -23.67
C THR A 368 -6.87 0.20 -25.16
N LYS A 369 -7.88 -0.50 -25.71
CA LYS A 369 -8.32 -0.37 -27.10
C LYS A 369 -9.33 0.76 -27.27
N ASP A 370 -10.40 0.77 -26.48
CA ASP A 370 -11.43 1.83 -26.50
C ASP A 370 -11.03 3.00 -25.60
N LYS A 371 -10.32 3.96 -26.21
CA LYS A 371 -9.82 5.15 -25.49
C LYS A 371 -10.94 6.10 -25.08
N GLN A 372 -12.04 6.19 -25.85
CA GLN A 372 -13.13 7.10 -25.51
C GLN A 372 -13.92 6.56 -24.33
N ASP A 373 -14.27 5.27 -24.34
CA ASP A 373 -14.97 4.62 -23.24
C ASP A 373 -14.14 4.66 -21.94
N MET A 374 -12.82 4.48 -22.04
CA MET A 374 -11.90 4.67 -20.93
C MET A 374 -11.97 6.08 -20.34
N LEU A 375 -11.92 7.13 -21.19
CA LEU A 375 -11.99 8.52 -20.72
C LEU A 375 -13.34 8.84 -20.07
N ASP A 376 -14.42 8.28 -20.59
CA ASP A 376 -15.77 8.49 -20.05
C ASP A 376 -15.91 7.78 -18.70
N ASN A 377 -15.32 6.58 -18.54
CA ASN A 377 -15.26 5.90 -17.25
C ASN A 377 -14.43 6.68 -16.21
N HIS A 378 -13.29 7.30 -16.61
CA HIS A 378 -12.51 8.13 -15.69
C HIS A 378 -13.28 9.37 -15.22
N ARG A 379 -14.00 10.05 -16.12
CA ARG A 379 -14.85 11.18 -15.73
C ARG A 379 -15.96 10.77 -14.79
N LEU A 380 -16.63 9.66 -15.10
CA LEU A 380 -17.70 9.12 -14.25
C LEU A 380 -17.17 8.79 -12.85
N LEU A 381 -16.03 8.11 -12.73
CA LEU A 381 -15.43 7.80 -11.44
C LEU A 381 -15.00 9.06 -10.68
N ASN A 382 -14.37 10.02 -11.38
CA ASN A 382 -13.98 11.30 -10.77
C ASN A 382 -15.17 12.08 -10.23
N ASP A 383 -16.23 12.19 -11.01
CA ASP A 383 -17.48 12.90 -10.62
C ASP A 383 -18.17 12.17 -9.46
N MET A 384 -18.23 10.83 -9.49
CA MET A 384 -18.80 10.02 -8.42
C MET A 384 -18.03 10.18 -7.11
N ILE A 385 -16.68 10.18 -7.16
CA ILE A 385 -15.85 10.38 -5.97
C ILE A 385 -16.18 11.74 -5.34
N HIS A 386 -16.23 12.82 -6.10
CA HIS A 386 -16.54 14.15 -5.58
C HIS A 386 -17.95 14.28 -5.01
N GLN A 387 -18.92 13.54 -5.59
CA GLN A 387 -20.29 13.47 -5.06
C GLN A 387 -20.36 12.68 -3.75
N THR A 388 -19.57 11.61 -3.64
CA THR A 388 -19.59 10.70 -2.48
C THR A 388 -18.72 11.22 -1.33
N ASP A 389 -17.55 11.76 -1.64
CA ASP A 389 -16.58 12.32 -0.69
C ASP A 389 -15.97 13.64 -1.20
N PRO A 390 -16.59 14.78 -0.94
CA PRO A 390 -16.06 16.09 -1.34
C PRO A 390 -14.89 16.56 -0.47
N THR A 391 -14.47 15.78 0.52
CA THR A 391 -13.41 16.17 1.48
C THR A 391 -12.01 15.77 1.03
N ARG A 392 -11.89 14.88 0.03
CA ARG A 392 -10.63 14.36 -0.51
C ARG A 392 -10.50 14.64 -2.00
N PHE A 393 -9.27 14.84 -2.44
CA PHE A 393 -9.00 15.05 -3.86
C PHE A 393 -8.78 13.71 -4.61
N THR A 394 -8.82 13.78 -5.93
CA THR A 394 -8.62 12.64 -6.81
C THR A 394 -7.25 12.69 -7.47
N THR A 395 -6.68 11.52 -7.75
CA THR A 395 -5.44 11.36 -8.51
C THR A 395 -5.49 10.11 -9.38
N LEU A 396 -4.52 9.96 -10.25
CA LEU A 396 -4.27 8.73 -11.00
C LEU A 396 -2.77 8.58 -11.29
N ALA A 397 -2.32 7.35 -11.54
CA ALA A 397 -0.96 7.06 -11.93
C ALA A 397 -0.89 6.86 -13.44
N CYS A 398 -0.32 7.85 -14.14
CA CYS A 398 -0.16 7.81 -15.60
C CYS A 398 1.01 6.89 -16.00
N TYR A 399 0.79 6.10 -17.04
CA TYR A 399 1.85 5.38 -17.72
C TYR A 399 2.81 6.35 -18.42
N ALA A 400 4.11 6.13 -18.29
CA ALA A 400 5.15 7.02 -18.85
C ALA A 400 4.95 7.36 -20.33
N MET A 401 4.54 6.36 -21.15
CA MET A 401 4.41 6.51 -22.60
C MET A 401 3.09 7.11 -23.05
N CYS A 402 2.13 7.38 -22.14
CA CYS A 402 0.87 8.02 -22.55
C CYS A 402 1.06 9.49 -22.97
N GLY A 403 2.16 10.11 -22.55
CA GLY A 403 2.55 11.47 -22.90
C GLY A 403 1.78 12.57 -22.15
N PRO A 404 2.36 13.77 -22.00
CA PRO A 404 1.83 14.84 -21.17
C PRO A 404 0.54 15.48 -21.72
N PHE A 405 0.24 15.28 -23.01
CA PHE A 405 -0.94 15.83 -23.68
C PHE A 405 -2.12 14.85 -23.72
N ASN A 406 -1.97 13.66 -23.13
CA ASN A 406 -3.05 12.69 -23.08
C ASN A 406 -4.17 13.19 -22.17
N LYS A 407 -5.41 13.14 -22.66
CA LYS A 407 -6.59 13.65 -21.94
C LYS A 407 -6.78 13.00 -20.56
N VAL A 408 -6.35 11.75 -20.39
CA VAL A 408 -6.49 11.04 -19.11
C VAL A 408 -5.72 11.75 -17.98
N ALA A 409 -4.54 12.32 -18.28
CA ALA A 409 -3.72 13.05 -17.31
C ALA A 409 -4.35 14.36 -16.80
N HIS A 410 -5.51 14.77 -17.36
CA HIS A 410 -6.15 16.05 -17.09
C HIS A 410 -7.58 15.91 -16.50
N ILE A 411 -7.97 14.70 -16.02
CA ILE A 411 -9.31 14.46 -15.49
C ILE A 411 -9.35 14.69 -13.96
N THR A 412 -8.43 14.11 -13.21
CA THR A 412 -8.38 14.18 -11.76
C THR A 412 -7.86 15.53 -11.23
N ASP A 413 -8.03 15.83 -9.94
CA ASP A 413 -7.60 17.09 -9.33
C ASP A 413 -6.09 17.29 -9.43
N VAL A 414 -5.30 16.27 -9.10
CA VAL A 414 -3.85 16.22 -9.29
C VAL A 414 -3.48 15.04 -10.16
N VAL A 415 -2.27 15.02 -10.70
CA VAL A 415 -1.78 13.94 -11.56
C VAL A 415 -0.48 13.40 -11.01
N SER A 416 -0.27 12.10 -11.18
CA SER A 416 0.99 11.45 -10.86
C SER A 416 1.43 10.55 -12.02
N TRP A 417 2.73 10.29 -12.08
CA TRP A 417 3.34 9.56 -13.17
C TRP A 417 4.22 8.43 -12.66
N ASN A 418 4.11 7.27 -13.32
CA ASN A 418 5.03 6.16 -13.20
C ASN A 418 6.20 6.41 -14.15
N LEU A 419 7.32 6.92 -13.64
CA LEU A 419 8.46 7.30 -14.44
C LEU A 419 9.74 6.61 -13.98
N TYR A 420 10.31 5.81 -14.87
CA TYR A 420 11.52 5.03 -14.60
C TYR A 420 12.68 5.48 -15.51
N LEU A 421 12.81 6.81 -15.67
CA LEU A 421 13.89 7.43 -16.44
C LEU A 421 15.22 7.20 -15.71
N GLY A 422 16.17 6.60 -16.40
CA GLY A 422 17.41 6.08 -15.82
C GLY A 422 17.37 4.57 -15.57
N TRP A 423 16.19 3.93 -15.62
CA TRP A 423 16.08 2.46 -15.59
C TRP A 423 15.58 1.89 -16.92
N TYR A 424 14.32 2.08 -17.31
CA TYR A 424 13.83 1.63 -18.63
C TYR A 424 14.32 2.52 -19.78
N VAL A 425 14.36 3.82 -19.55
CA VAL A 425 14.87 4.80 -20.52
C VAL A 425 16.24 5.30 -20.02
N PRO A 426 17.31 5.36 -20.87
CA PRO A 426 18.60 5.85 -20.44
C PRO A 426 18.58 7.34 -20.15
N GLY A 427 19.27 7.78 -19.08
CA GLY A 427 19.46 9.16 -18.69
C GLY A 427 18.65 9.57 -17.44
N LEU A 428 19.32 9.58 -16.28
CA LEU A 428 18.74 10.04 -15.01
C LEU A 428 18.31 11.51 -15.08
N PHE A 429 19.08 12.35 -15.80
CA PHE A 429 18.82 13.79 -15.98
C PHE A 429 17.48 14.09 -16.67
N LEU A 430 16.91 13.10 -17.37
CA LEU A 430 15.60 13.25 -18.02
C LEU A 430 14.48 13.47 -17.01
N ASN A 431 14.66 13.07 -15.74
CA ASN A 431 13.70 13.36 -14.67
C ASN A 431 13.57 14.86 -14.43
N ASP A 432 14.69 15.59 -14.30
CA ASP A 432 14.67 17.06 -14.16
C ASP A 432 14.03 17.75 -15.38
N LEU A 433 14.36 17.29 -16.58
CA LEU A 433 13.79 17.83 -17.82
C LEU A 433 12.28 17.59 -17.91
N TRP A 434 11.81 16.40 -17.54
CA TRP A 434 10.39 16.08 -17.54
C TRP A 434 9.60 16.92 -16.54
N ILE A 435 10.10 17.00 -15.29
CA ILE A 435 9.46 17.79 -14.24
C ILE A 435 9.41 19.27 -14.63
N GLY A 436 10.54 19.81 -15.12
CA GLY A 436 10.61 21.19 -15.60
C GLY A 436 9.70 21.47 -16.79
N PHE A 437 9.64 20.56 -17.75
CA PHE A 437 8.75 20.65 -18.91
C PHE A 437 7.27 20.65 -18.49
N TRP A 438 6.88 19.73 -17.60
CA TRP A 438 5.51 19.69 -17.07
C TRP A 438 5.13 21.01 -16.38
N HIS A 439 5.99 21.49 -15.50
CA HIS A 439 5.74 22.74 -14.78
C HIS A 439 5.66 23.96 -15.71
N LEU A 440 6.44 23.97 -16.78
CA LEU A 440 6.38 25.03 -17.80
C LEU A 440 5.05 24.99 -18.58
N CYS A 441 4.60 23.79 -18.98
CA CYS A 441 3.37 23.64 -19.77
C CYS A 441 2.10 23.77 -18.94
N TYR A 442 2.14 23.27 -17.69
CA TYR A 442 0.98 23.16 -16.80
C TYR A 442 1.28 23.64 -15.39
N PRO A 443 1.64 24.93 -15.18
CA PRO A 443 2.13 25.44 -13.90
C PRO A 443 1.11 25.32 -12.74
N LYS A 444 -0.18 25.26 -13.06
CA LYS A 444 -1.27 25.12 -12.09
C LYS A 444 -1.70 23.68 -11.85
N ARG A 445 -1.17 22.72 -12.62
CA ARG A 445 -1.52 21.32 -12.48
C ARG A 445 -0.44 20.57 -11.71
N LEU A 446 -0.75 20.24 -10.50
CA LEU A 446 0.17 19.59 -9.57
C LEU A 446 0.60 18.22 -10.06
N LEU A 447 1.92 18.02 -10.05
CA LEU A 447 2.59 16.80 -10.46
C LEU A 447 3.07 16.04 -9.23
N GLY A 448 2.87 14.71 -9.24
CA GLY A 448 3.52 13.75 -8.35
C GLY A 448 4.24 12.65 -9.12
N TYR A 449 5.15 11.98 -8.45
CA TYR A 449 5.70 10.70 -8.90
C TYR A 449 5.02 9.58 -8.12
N SER A 450 4.14 8.85 -8.81
CA SER A 450 3.46 7.67 -8.22
C SER A 450 4.37 6.46 -8.14
N GLU A 451 5.31 6.37 -9.09
CA GLU A 451 6.33 5.31 -9.08
C GLU A 451 7.63 5.79 -9.70
N TYR A 452 8.74 5.45 -9.05
CA TYR A 452 10.10 5.53 -9.57
C TYR A 452 10.98 4.51 -8.86
N GLY A 453 11.94 3.91 -9.56
CA GLY A 453 12.80 2.89 -8.98
C GLY A 453 13.68 2.20 -9.99
N ALA A 454 14.63 1.44 -9.50
CA ALA A 454 15.50 0.55 -10.26
C ALA A 454 15.60 -0.80 -9.56
N GLU A 455 15.75 -1.87 -10.32
CA GLU A 455 15.99 -3.20 -9.76
C GLU A 455 17.33 -3.25 -9.02
N GLY A 456 17.35 -3.92 -7.88
CA GLY A 456 18.55 -4.17 -7.10
C GLY A 456 18.48 -5.52 -6.40
N MET A 457 19.33 -6.45 -6.80
CA MET A 457 19.44 -7.78 -6.19
C MET A 457 20.63 -7.80 -5.22
N PRO A 458 20.44 -8.18 -3.94
CA PRO A 458 21.50 -8.11 -2.92
C PRO A 458 22.73 -8.99 -3.17
N ASN A 459 22.65 -9.92 -4.12
CA ASN A 459 23.74 -10.80 -4.52
C ASN A 459 24.49 -10.36 -5.78
N LEU A 460 24.01 -9.28 -6.45
CA LEU A 460 24.63 -8.75 -7.66
C LEU A 460 25.37 -7.44 -7.37
N HIS A 461 26.63 -7.36 -7.82
CA HIS A 461 27.50 -6.26 -7.45
C HIS A 461 28.41 -5.82 -8.59
N SER A 462 28.80 -4.54 -8.62
CA SER A 462 29.74 -3.98 -9.59
C SER A 462 30.46 -2.75 -9.06
N ASP A 463 31.79 -2.67 -9.29
CA ASP A 463 32.57 -1.44 -9.10
C ASP A 463 32.19 -0.33 -10.12
N HIS A 464 31.54 -0.72 -11.23
CA HIS A 464 31.10 0.16 -12.31
C HIS A 464 29.63 -0.11 -12.63
N PRO A 465 28.70 0.23 -11.73
CA PRO A 465 27.29 -0.07 -11.87
C PRO A 465 26.69 0.62 -13.10
N ARG A 466 25.86 -0.11 -13.84
CA ARG A 466 25.24 0.36 -15.09
C ARG A 466 23.76 0.03 -15.12
N ARG A 467 23.02 0.86 -15.81
CA ARG A 467 21.60 0.64 -16.08
C ARG A 467 21.33 -0.81 -16.55
N ASN A 468 20.34 -1.47 -15.96
CA ASN A 468 19.92 -2.85 -16.25
C ASN A 468 20.95 -3.94 -15.88
N ASP A 469 21.87 -3.67 -14.98
CA ASP A 469 22.77 -4.70 -14.43
C ASP A 469 22.22 -5.36 -13.16
N HIS A 470 21.11 -4.88 -12.63
CA HIS A 470 20.40 -5.34 -11.44
C HIS A 470 21.26 -5.31 -10.17
N THR A 471 22.38 -4.60 -10.18
CA THR A 471 23.25 -4.52 -9.01
C THR A 471 22.64 -3.61 -7.94
N GLU A 472 22.93 -3.93 -6.69
CA GLU A 472 22.54 -3.10 -5.55
C GLU A 472 23.15 -1.69 -5.66
N GLU A 473 24.37 -1.60 -6.20
CA GLU A 473 25.08 -0.34 -6.43
C GLU A 473 24.37 0.55 -7.46
N TYR A 474 23.80 -0.03 -8.55
CA TYR A 474 23.05 0.79 -9.50
C TYR A 474 21.73 1.29 -8.92
N GLN A 475 21.04 0.45 -8.15
CA GLN A 475 19.85 0.87 -7.42
C GLN A 475 20.17 2.08 -6.52
N ALA A 476 21.27 2.03 -5.78
CA ALA A 476 21.73 3.14 -4.94
C ALA A 476 22.01 4.41 -5.75
N VAL A 477 22.74 4.31 -6.87
CA VAL A 477 23.02 5.46 -7.78
C VAL A 477 21.73 6.08 -8.32
N TYR A 478 20.76 5.25 -8.71
CA TYR A 478 19.46 5.73 -9.18
C TYR A 478 18.74 6.55 -8.11
N HIS A 479 18.61 6.01 -6.90
CA HIS A 479 17.89 6.65 -5.80
C HIS A 479 18.61 7.89 -5.25
N GLU A 480 19.94 7.89 -5.23
CA GLU A 480 20.73 9.10 -4.90
C GLU A 480 20.43 10.26 -5.86
N TYR A 481 20.31 9.95 -7.16
CA TYR A 481 19.94 10.95 -8.15
C TYR A 481 18.53 11.48 -7.92
N MET A 482 17.56 10.57 -7.69
CA MET A 482 16.16 10.93 -7.52
C MET A 482 15.92 11.81 -6.31
N LEU A 483 16.55 11.52 -5.16
CA LEU A 483 16.45 12.36 -3.97
C LEU A 483 16.97 13.78 -4.23
N ARG A 484 18.12 13.91 -4.93
CA ARG A 484 18.64 15.23 -5.34
C ARG A 484 17.71 15.93 -6.34
N CYS A 485 17.09 15.19 -7.25
CA CYS A 485 16.12 15.69 -8.22
C CYS A 485 14.90 16.29 -7.51
N PHE A 486 14.26 15.54 -6.59
CA PHE A 486 13.08 16.02 -5.88
C PHE A 486 13.38 17.22 -4.98
N ARG A 487 14.56 17.27 -4.33
CA ARG A 487 15.00 18.45 -3.58
C ARG A 487 15.09 19.72 -4.46
N ARG A 488 15.35 19.60 -5.77
CA ARG A 488 15.32 20.72 -6.72
C ARG A 488 13.91 21.12 -7.15
N HIS A 489 12.90 20.28 -6.90
CA HIS A 489 11.50 20.46 -7.33
C HIS A 489 10.50 20.35 -6.16
N PRO A 490 10.60 21.20 -5.11
CA PRO A 490 9.85 21.07 -3.86
C PRO A 490 8.34 21.36 -4.01
N TRP A 491 7.88 21.81 -5.16
CA TRP A 491 6.49 22.09 -5.48
C TRP A 491 5.69 20.83 -5.88
N MET A 492 6.36 19.70 -6.07
CA MET A 492 5.68 18.43 -6.33
C MET A 492 4.82 18.02 -5.13
N TRP A 493 3.61 17.51 -5.40
CA TRP A 493 2.69 17.22 -4.31
C TRP A 493 3.03 15.94 -3.53
N ALA A 494 3.64 14.93 -4.17
CA ALA A 494 4.10 13.71 -3.52
C ALA A 494 5.07 12.90 -4.38
N ASN A 495 5.90 12.08 -3.73
CA ASN A 495 6.83 11.15 -4.35
C ASN A 495 6.77 9.79 -3.67
N HIS A 496 6.52 8.72 -4.44
CA HIS A 496 6.44 7.35 -3.94
C HIS A 496 7.45 6.45 -4.62
N VAL A 497 8.36 5.89 -3.84
CA VAL A 497 9.31 4.87 -4.32
C VAL A 497 8.55 3.62 -4.74
N TRP A 498 8.86 3.09 -5.88
CA TRP A 498 8.45 1.76 -6.28
C TRP A 498 9.60 0.77 -6.07
N ASN A 499 9.59 -0.02 -5.02
CA ASN A 499 8.58 -0.26 -4.00
C ASN A 499 9.25 -0.32 -2.62
N MET A 500 8.52 -0.38 -1.53
CA MET A 500 9.11 -0.63 -0.21
C MET A 500 9.72 -2.03 -0.12
N PHE A 501 9.01 -3.03 -0.66
CA PHE A 501 9.40 -4.43 -0.64
C PHE A 501 9.50 -4.98 -2.06
N ASP A 502 10.42 -5.91 -2.29
CA ASP A 502 10.32 -6.78 -3.45
C ASP A 502 8.99 -7.55 -3.38
N PHE A 503 8.40 -7.88 -4.51
CA PHE A 503 7.09 -8.52 -4.59
C PHE A 503 7.01 -9.49 -5.77
N ALA A 504 6.03 -10.39 -5.72
CA ALA A 504 5.82 -11.37 -6.77
C ALA A 504 5.02 -10.81 -7.95
N ALA A 505 5.47 -11.18 -9.12
CA ALA A 505 4.80 -10.93 -10.40
C ALA A 505 5.09 -12.13 -11.29
N ASP A 506 4.28 -13.17 -11.21
CA ASP A 506 4.58 -14.48 -11.80
C ASP A 506 4.89 -14.43 -13.30
N ALA A 507 4.15 -13.61 -14.04
CA ALA A 507 4.37 -13.38 -15.46
C ALA A 507 5.67 -12.61 -15.78
N ARG A 508 6.41 -12.11 -14.77
CA ARG A 508 7.56 -11.23 -14.98
C ARG A 508 8.83 -12.02 -15.23
N ASP A 509 9.47 -11.79 -16.39
CA ASP A 509 10.87 -12.18 -16.66
C ASP A 509 11.57 -11.06 -17.43
N GLN A 510 12.17 -10.10 -16.72
CA GLN A 510 12.87 -8.95 -17.29
C GLN A 510 14.40 -9.07 -17.15
N GLY A 511 14.89 -10.28 -16.94
CA GLY A 511 16.32 -10.62 -16.89
C GLY A 511 16.91 -10.68 -15.49
N GLY A 512 16.08 -10.48 -14.45
CA GLY A 512 16.41 -10.81 -13.06
C GLY A 512 15.99 -12.23 -12.68
N GLU A 513 15.51 -12.42 -11.47
CA GLU A 513 14.82 -13.64 -11.03
C GLU A 513 13.42 -13.68 -11.65
N PRO A 514 13.06 -14.76 -12.40
CA PRO A 514 11.70 -14.90 -12.92
C PRO A 514 10.64 -14.85 -11.81
N GLY A 515 9.48 -14.29 -12.11
CA GLY A 515 8.38 -14.16 -11.14
C GLY A 515 8.54 -13.06 -10.10
N MET A 516 9.64 -12.27 -10.16
CA MET A 516 9.97 -11.31 -9.11
C MET A 516 10.22 -9.90 -9.64
N ASN A 517 9.74 -8.90 -8.88
CA ASN A 517 10.11 -7.49 -9.04
C ASN A 517 11.05 -7.09 -7.89
N HIS A 518 12.31 -6.77 -8.22
CA HIS A 518 13.36 -6.43 -7.25
C HIS A 518 13.59 -4.93 -7.06
N LYS A 519 12.57 -4.10 -7.33
CA LYS A 519 12.66 -2.65 -7.07
C LYS A 519 12.45 -2.26 -5.61
N GLY A 520 12.14 -3.23 -4.74
CA GLY A 520 12.02 -3.00 -3.30
C GLY A 520 13.29 -2.46 -2.66
N LEU A 521 13.10 -1.67 -1.61
CA LEU A 521 14.19 -1.24 -0.70
C LEU A 521 14.57 -2.36 0.28
N VAL A 522 13.65 -3.30 0.48
CA VAL A 522 13.80 -4.50 1.33
C VAL A 522 13.39 -5.73 0.52
N THR A 523 14.07 -6.85 0.74
CA THR A 523 13.77 -8.12 0.04
C THR A 523 12.36 -8.64 0.36
N PHE A 524 11.85 -9.51 -0.52
CA PHE A 524 10.50 -10.07 -0.45
C PHE A 524 10.21 -10.81 0.86
N ASP A 525 11.23 -11.44 1.47
CA ASP A 525 11.15 -12.12 2.76
C ASP A 525 11.32 -11.19 3.98
N ARG A 526 11.48 -9.88 3.77
CA ARG A 526 11.72 -8.80 4.76
C ARG A 526 13.06 -8.92 5.52
N LYS A 527 13.95 -9.85 5.14
CA LYS A 527 15.18 -10.12 5.91
C LYS A 527 16.34 -9.20 5.58
N THR A 528 16.39 -8.68 4.34
CA THR A 528 17.52 -7.88 3.88
C THR A 528 17.08 -6.46 3.52
N LYS A 529 17.57 -5.49 4.26
CA LYS A 529 17.53 -4.06 3.90
C LYS A 529 18.65 -3.82 2.89
N LYS A 530 18.30 -3.31 1.71
CA LYS A 530 19.28 -2.95 0.66
C LYS A 530 19.95 -1.62 0.99
N ASP A 531 21.05 -1.27 0.32
CA ASP A 531 21.72 0.02 0.57
C ASP A 531 20.82 1.21 0.33
N SER A 532 19.91 1.13 -0.64
CA SER A 532 18.91 2.16 -0.90
C SER A 532 17.95 2.40 0.28
N PHE A 533 17.65 1.39 1.11
CA PHE A 533 16.90 1.57 2.36
C PHE A 533 17.61 2.54 3.30
N TYR A 534 18.92 2.35 3.50
CA TYR A 534 19.74 3.21 4.37
C TYR A 534 19.95 4.61 3.79
N LEU A 535 19.95 4.74 2.45
CA LEU A 535 19.95 6.05 1.79
C LEU A 535 18.70 6.85 2.15
N TYR A 536 17.51 6.24 2.01
CA TYR A 536 16.26 6.89 2.39
C TYR A 536 16.20 7.20 3.89
N LYS A 537 16.63 6.26 4.72
CA LYS A 537 16.76 6.51 6.17
C LYS A 537 17.65 7.71 6.47
N ALA A 538 18.75 7.89 5.74
CA ALA A 538 19.65 9.03 5.93
C ALA A 538 19.00 10.37 5.55
N TRP A 539 18.12 10.38 4.55
CA TRP A 539 17.44 11.60 4.08
C TRP A 539 16.16 11.93 4.85
N TRP A 540 15.42 10.93 5.33
CA TRP A 540 14.07 11.12 5.84
C TRP A 540 13.94 10.94 7.35
N SER A 541 14.81 10.13 7.97
CA SER A 541 14.73 9.86 9.40
C SER A 541 15.60 10.82 10.23
N SER A 542 15.16 11.10 11.45
CA SER A 542 15.96 11.79 12.47
C SER A 542 16.86 10.85 13.28
N ASP A 543 16.73 9.53 13.09
CA ASP A 543 17.51 8.54 13.82
C ASP A 543 18.99 8.59 13.41
N ARG A 544 19.87 8.85 14.37
CA ARG A 544 21.31 8.89 14.11
C ARG A 544 21.86 7.51 13.83
N PHE A 545 22.46 7.35 12.65
CA PHE A 545 23.16 6.13 12.24
C PHE A 545 24.29 6.42 11.25
N VAL A 546 25.11 5.40 11.01
CA VAL A 546 26.10 5.35 9.94
C VAL A 546 26.03 3.95 9.31
N HIS A 547 26.08 3.88 7.98
CA HIS A 547 26.00 2.62 7.21
C HIS A 547 27.05 2.60 6.10
N ILE A 548 27.90 1.60 6.12
CA ILE A 548 28.84 1.31 5.02
C ILE A 548 28.07 0.56 3.94
N CYS A 549 28.02 1.12 2.74
CA CYS A 549 27.35 0.50 1.59
C CYS A 549 28.16 -0.67 1.02
N SER A 550 27.48 -1.48 0.21
CA SER A 550 28.08 -2.59 -0.54
C SER A 550 28.84 -3.61 0.34
N LYS A 551 28.35 -3.85 1.56
CA LYS A 551 28.92 -4.86 2.46
C LYS A 551 28.85 -6.27 1.90
N ARG A 552 27.83 -6.56 1.09
CA ARG A 552 27.64 -7.86 0.42
C ARG A 552 28.57 -8.06 -0.78
N PHE A 553 29.10 -6.96 -1.33
CA PHE A 553 30.17 -6.98 -2.34
C PHE A 553 31.51 -7.21 -1.65
N VAL A 554 31.71 -8.40 -1.08
CA VAL A 554 32.90 -8.76 -0.26
C VAL A 554 34.16 -8.82 -1.10
N ASP A 555 34.12 -9.53 -2.24
CA ASP A 555 35.30 -9.72 -3.12
C ASP A 555 35.53 -8.47 -3.98
N ARG A 556 36.63 -7.79 -3.72
CA ARG A 556 37.05 -6.58 -4.44
C ARG A 556 38.27 -6.84 -5.30
N CYS A 557 38.23 -6.35 -6.53
CA CYS A 557 39.29 -6.53 -7.52
C CYS A 557 39.86 -5.18 -7.96
N GLY A 558 41.15 -5.14 -8.31
CA GLY A 558 41.83 -3.94 -8.80
C GLY A 558 42.82 -3.35 -7.81
N LYS A 559 43.31 -2.12 -8.09
CA LYS A 559 44.32 -1.41 -7.28
C LYS A 559 43.70 -0.46 -6.24
N LYS A 560 42.44 -0.12 -6.43
CA LYS A 560 41.69 0.80 -5.57
C LYS A 560 40.26 0.34 -5.51
N THR A 561 39.57 0.64 -4.42
CA THR A 561 38.11 0.44 -4.29
C THR A 561 37.45 1.69 -3.73
N THR A 562 36.16 1.82 -3.97
CA THR A 562 35.33 2.92 -3.43
C THR A 562 34.55 2.39 -2.24
N ILE A 563 34.67 3.08 -1.11
CA ILE A 563 33.84 2.88 0.08
C ILE A 563 32.83 4.02 0.15
N LYS A 564 31.57 3.70 0.01
CA LYS A 564 30.46 4.63 0.16
C LYS A 564 29.83 4.44 1.53
N VAL A 565 29.44 5.52 2.17
CA VAL A 565 28.81 5.53 3.50
C VAL A 565 27.58 6.43 3.47
N TYR A 566 26.49 6.00 4.06
CA TYR A 566 25.32 6.82 4.34
C TYR A 566 25.22 7.16 5.82
N SER A 567 24.82 8.37 6.15
CA SER A 567 24.64 8.80 7.53
C SER A 567 23.64 9.95 7.62
N THR A 568 22.86 9.99 8.69
CA THR A 568 22.02 11.16 9.05
C THR A 568 22.83 12.37 9.49
N ASP A 569 24.08 12.17 9.97
CA ASP A 569 24.96 13.27 10.36
C ASP A 569 25.71 13.84 9.13
N ASP A 570 26.07 15.12 9.19
CA ASP A 570 26.77 15.82 8.10
C ASP A 570 28.25 15.43 7.94
N THR A 571 28.78 14.63 8.85
CA THR A 571 30.21 14.30 8.87
C THR A 571 30.47 12.84 9.19
N VAL A 572 31.32 12.21 8.37
CA VAL A 572 31.75 10.82 8.55
C VAL A 572 33.27 10.74 8.54
N THR A 573 33.85 9.98 9.47
CA THR A 573 35.27 9.58 9.49
C THR A 573 35.39 8.13 9.08
N LEU A 574 36.28 7.82 8.13
CA LEU A 574 36.59 6.47 7.68
C LEU A 574 37.96 6.03 8.17
N MET A 575 38.03 4.84 8.73
CA MET A 575 39.27 4.11 9.04
C MET A 575 39.33 2.82 8.25
N VAL A 576 40.54 2.44 7.84
CA VAL A 576 40.83 1.19 7.13
C VAL A 576 42.08 0.56 7.75
N ASN A 577 41.98 -0.69 8.16
CA ASN A 577 43.04 -1.46 8.81
C ASN A 577 43.66 -0.67 9.98
N GLY A 578 42.82 -0.07 10.82
CA GLY A 578 43.20 0.71 12.00
C GLY A 578 43.79 2.10 11.72
N LYS A 579 43.86 2.53 10.45
CA LYS A 579 44.38 3.86 10.06
C LYS A 579 43.25 4.76 9.55
N THR A 580 43.23 6.03 9.98
CA THR A 580 42.29 7.03 9.48
C THR A 580 42.61 7.34 8.00
N VAL A 581 41.65 7.10 7.12
CA VAL A 581 41.69 7.46 5.70
C VAL A 581 41.33 8.92 5.50
N GLY A 582 40.34 9.38 6.22
CA GLY A 582 39.89 10.77 6.15
C GLY A 582 38.57 11.04 6.84
N LYS A 583 38.24 12.33 6.91
CA LYS A 583 36.98 12.86 7.40
C LYS A 583 36.33 13.65 6.28
N LYS A 584 35.03 13.41 6.00
CA LYS A 584 34.27 14.11 4.96
C LYS A 584 33.00 14.70 5.52
N THR A 585 32.57 15.80 4.89
CA THR A 585 31.27 16.45 5.15
C THR A 585 30.43 16.36 3.88
N SER A 586 29.13 16.13 4.03
CA SER A 586 28.19 16.03 2.91
C SER A 586 26.84 16.63 3.33
N SER A 587 26.20 17.37 2.42
CA SER A 587 24.84 17.91 2.57
C SER A 587 23.76 17.01 1.97
N ASP A 588 24.14 15.91 1.36
CA ASP A 588 23.24 14.93 0.75
C ASP A 588 23.37 13.52 1.38
N HIS A 589 23.98 13.47 2.60
CA HIS A 589 24.10 12.25 3.40
C HIS A 589 24.90 11.11 2.74
N VAL A 590 25.62 11.40 1.64
CA VAL A 590 26.43 10.44 0.88
C VAL A 590 27.91 10.78 1.01
N PHE A 591 28.70 9.85 1.53
CA PHE A 591 30.13 10.03 1.77
C PHE A 591 30.91 8.98 0.98
N THR A 592 31.77 9.41 0.05
CA THR A 592 32.52 8.51 -0.83
C THR A 592 34.02 8.65 -0.59
N PHE A 593 34.68 7.54 -0.30
CA PHE A 593 36.12 7.46 -0.09
C PHE A 593 36.73 6.50 -1.11
N THR A 594 37.87 6.88 -1.69
CA THR A 594 38.65 5.99 -2.55
C THR A 594 39.86 5.51 -1.75
N VAL A 595 40.01 4.22 -1.59
CA VAL A 595 41.10 3.61 -0.79
C VAL A 595 41.93 2.68 -1.65
N PRO A 596 43.27 2.58 -1.40
CA PRO A 596 44.11 1.54 -2.02
C PRO A 596 43.59 0.13 -1.65
N LEU A 597 43.70 -0.80 -2.56
CA LEU A 597 43.33 -2.20 -2.38
C LEU A 597 44.59 -3.08 -2.50
N ASP A 598 45.46 -2.97 -1.48
CA ASP A 598 46.74 -3.70 -1.45
C ASP A 598 46.63 -5.07 -0.75
N GLY A 599 45.55 -5.33 -0.07
CA GLY A 599 45.17 -6.55 0.65
C GLY A 599 43.71 -6.46 1.12
N ASP A 600 43.34 -7.34 2.03
CA ASP A 600 42.02 -7.31 2.68
C ASP A 600 41.84 -6.01 3.50
N LEU A 601 40.61 -5.52 3.54
CA LEU A 601 40.28 -4.25 4.18
C LEU A 601 39.29 -4.47 5.33
N ASP A 602 39.71 -4.15 6.55
CA ASP A 602 38.85 -3.96 7.69
C ASP A 602 38.44 -2.48 7.74
N VAL A 603 37.20 -2.19 7.44
CA VAL A 603 36.68 -0.83 7.30
C VAL A 603 35.80 -0.48 8.48
N GLU A 604 36.02 0.70 9.05
CA GLU A 604 35.22 1.27 10.12
C GLU A 604 34.76 2.68 9.72
N ALA A 605 33.47 2.94 9.78
CA ALA A 605 32.92 4.27 9.59
C ALA A 605 32.33 4.80 10.91
N PHE A 606 32.63 6.06 11.20
CA PHE A 606 32.17 6.73 12.42
C PHE A 606 31.41 8.01 12.08
N SER A 607 30.29 8.22 12.80
CA SER A 607 29.51 9.45 12.76
C SER A 607 29.04 9.75 14.18
N GLY A 608 29.65 10.77 14.81
CA GLY A 608 29.46 11.01 16.25
C GLY A 608 29.85 9.77 17.08
N LEU A 609 28.89 9.25 17.84
CA LEU A 609 29.06 8.03 18.65
C LEU A 609 28.63 6.74 17.90
N LYS A 610 28.14 6.87 16.66
CA LYS A 610 27.72 5.73 15.85
C LYS A 610 28.90 5.16 15.08
N LYS A 611 28.95 3.84 15.01
CA LYS A 611 29.98 3.08 14.30
C LYS A 611 29.34 1.99 13.46
N ASP A 612 29.89 1.77 12.27
CA ASP A 612 29.59 0.65 11.42
C ASP A 612 30.88 0.02 10.88
N THR A 613 30.85 -1.28 10.61
CA THR A 613 32.03 -2.02 10.18
C THR A 613 31.72 -2.89 8.96
N ALA A 614 32.72 -3.10 8.12
CA ALA A 614 32.69 -4.01 6.98
C ALA A 614 34.05 -4.63 6.76
N HIS A 615 34.07 -5.83 6.20
CA HIS A 615 35.28 -6.53 5.76
C HIS A 615 35.20 -6.77 4.26
N PHE A 616 36.28 -6.43 3.52
CA PHE A 616 36.36 -6.63 2.09
C PHE A 616 37.61 -7.46 1.78
N HIS A 617 37.42 -8.47 0.96
CA HIS A 617 38.48 -9.41 0.56
C HIS A 617 39.06 -9.02 -0.79
N LYS A 618 40.36 -8.90 -0.88
CA LYS A 618 41.04 -8.64 -2.14
C LYS A 618 41.17 -9.91 -2.97
N VAL A 619 40.70 -9.86 -4.21
CA VAL A 619 40.84 -10.95 -5.18
C VAL A 619 41.57 -10.48 -6.44
N ASP A 620 42.20 -11.39 -7.13
CA ASP A 620 42.93 -11.10 -8.37
C ASP A 620 42.02 -10.92 -9.57
N LYS A 621 40.83 -11.57 -9.55
CA LYS A 621 39.85 -11.53 -10.62
C LYS A 621 38.46 -11.24 -10.04
N PRO A 622 37.61 -10.50 -10.78
CA PRO A 622 36.24 -10.26 -10.36
C PRO A 622 35.47 -11.58 -10.13
N ASN A 623 34.73 -11.66 -9.06
CA ASN A 623 33.87 -12.80 -8.76
C ASN A 623 32.70 -12.87 -9.77
N PRO A 624 32.60 -13.95 -10.58
CA PRO A 624 31.56 -14.06 -11.60
C PRO A 624 30.14 -14.19 -11.02
N ALA A 625 30.01 -14.62 -9.77
CA ALA A 625 28.73 -14.77 -9.09
C ALA A 625 28.00 -13.42 -8.87
N TYR A 626 28.74 -12.30 -8.89
CA TYR A 626 28.15 -10.96 -8.77
C TYR A 626 27.53 -10.41 -10.06
N LYS A 627 27.67 -11.12 -11.18
CA LYS A 627 27.12 -10.68 -12.46
C LYS A 627 25.79 -11.37 -12.76
N LEU A 628 24.84 -10.58 -13.21
CA LEU A 628 23.58 -11.08 -13.72
C LEU A 628 23.81 -12.05 -14.89
N VAL A 629 23.33 -13.28 -14.75
CA VAL A 629 23.23 -14.24 -15.85
C VAL A 629 21.86 -14.02 -16.51
N LYS A 630 21.85 -13.25 -17.59
CA LYS A 630 20.60 -12.94 -18.29
C LYS A 630 20.01 -14.19 -18.93
N ASN A 631 18.73 -14.42 -18.68
CA ASN A 631 17.96 -15.35 -19.48
C ASN A 631 17.89 -14.84 -20.93
N LYS A 632 18.32 -15.64 -21.89
CA LYS A 632 18.32 -15.25 -23.32
C LYS A 632 16.91 -15.07 -23.89
N ASN A 633 15.92 -15.67 -23.24
CA ASN A 633 14.52 -15.65 -23.63
C ASN A 633 13.70 -14.59 -22.84
N ALA A 634 14.35 -13.83 -21.93
CA ALA A 634 13.67 -12.82 -21.15
C ALA A 634 13.01 -11.76 -22.04
N GLN A 635 11.74 -11.47 -21.80
CA GLN A 635 10.95 -10.46 -22.50
C GLN A 635 10.78 -9.22 -21.63
N LYS A 636 10.83 -8.03 -22.24
CA LYS A 636 10.75 -6.78 -21.49
C LYS A 636 9.36 -6.46 -20.94
N SER A 637 8.32 -7.08 -21.45
CA SER A 637 6.92 -6.78 -21.13
C SER A 637 6.05 -8.03 -21.24
N ASN A 638 6.52 -9.13 -20.69
CA ASN A 638 5.85 -10.43 -20.79
C ASN A 638 4.54 -10.53 -19.98
N TRP A 639 4.33 -9.65 -19.01
CA TRP A 639 3.09 -9.53 -18.25
C TRP A 639 1.97 -8.76 -19.00
N VAL A 640 2.27 -8.17 -20.15
CA VAL A 640 1.28 -7.52 -21.02
C VAL A 640 0.79 -8.55 -22.05
N ASP A 641 -0.49 -8.87 -22.06
CA ASP A 641 -1.10 -9.71 -23.09
C ASP A 641 -0.88 -9.12 -24.48
N ASN A 642 -0.35 -9.92 -25.37
CA ASN A 642 -0.18 -9.59 -26.79
C ASN A 642 -1.50 -9.73 -27.55
#